data_c0206fe6d629138bb8338ac427ce4631
#
_entry.id   c0206fe6d629138bb8338ac427ce4631
#
_cell.length_a   1.000
_cell.length_b   1.000
_cell.length_c   1.000
_cell.angle_alpha   90.00
_cell.angle_beta   90.00
_cell.angle_gamma   90.00
#
_symmetry.space_group_name_H-M   'P 1'
#
loop_
_entity.id
_entity.type
_entity.pdbx_description
1 polymer ?
#
loop_
_entity_poly.entity_id
_entity_poly.type
_entity_poly.pdbx_seq_one_letter_code
_entity_poly.pdbx_strand_id
1 'polypeptide(L)'
;MIRRPPRSTPKPSSAASDVYKRQLLSRETKELSRNQYATAGVVLGFIYGLLSAGNGAVAALIPTVIGAVIGFIAGKITGLPLRLPFTAGGAAVGLITTGVIFTNPIPVVLFTVIGGGVGYFVPVIFTNFNRLYSGFEKRYATILDGVLKARPIVMAALAAGILLTGFAFTRIPGGFVPIEDQGYAIGFVQAPEGVSNAKTLEINRQVAEVMRSEEDISSAALFSGASLDGNAPNKGLFFIGMKHWDERPGKEHTVGAVVKRLNAKFYGAIDGGRVFVVEPPSIPGYGTGGGFEFQLLDQSSGVYSLNDFFGSAQQIIQAANTDPVLNRVYTLFSPEAPQYKIDVDREQMASLGVDFGSAMSAFSVNFGGAYVNDTFQEGKVRRVYVQADEVSRANPQRLSAIYVANAKGEQIPLSEFFTVNKTVGPSVIPHFNLYRSIKIDGTPNEGNSSGQAIGAMKQIFDTGSYQGLGFDWTGISREEVKAGSLAVVIFALGILAVFLVLSAQYESYTDPIIILLTVPTALLGALVFLGGAGQVLNIYAQVGLVMLIGLAGGNAILIVDLANQKMAEGVSALEAAKFSAKSRLRPILMTAISSLTGFLPLMLASGAGAQSQSSLGLVGFGGLLVATFLSTLVVPVFYVVMKSLLGEAEAKPAVEASAEAS
;
A
#
# COMPACT_ATOMS: atom_id res chain seq x y z
N MET A 1 25.88 -55.31 -14.03
CA MET A 1 26.25 -55.18 -12.61
C MET A 1 26.65 -53.77 -12.33
N ILE A 2 25.71 -52.94 -11.87
CA ILE A 2 26.00 -51.55 -11.47
C ILE A 2 25.85 -51.53 -9.92
N ARG A 3 26.96 -51.34 -9.22
CA ARG A 3 27.01 -51.22 -7.76
C ARG A 3 26.31 -49.92 -7.32
N ARG A 4 25.31 -50.05 -6.43
CA ARG A 4 24.71 -48.91 -5.72
C ARG A 4 25.75 -48.26 -4.78
N PRO A 5 25.79 -46.90 -4.67
CA PRO A 5 26.65 -46.24 -3.69
C PRO A 5 26.09 -46.45 -2.25
N PRO A 6 26.93 -46.40 -1.23
CA PRO A 6 26.52 -46.62 0.16
C PRO A 6 25.63 -45.48 0.66
N ARG A 7 24.63 -45.82 1.49
CA ARG A 7 23.69 -44.90 2.15
C ARG A 7 24.46 -43.82 2.91
N SER A 8 24.14 -42.58 2.63
CA SER A 8 24.67 -41.40 3.32
C SER A 8 24.31 -41.43 4.81
N THR A 9 25.31 -41.23 5.66
CA THR A 9 25.13 -40.91 7.07
C THR A 9 24.21 -39.73 7.28
N PRO A 10 23.40 -39.68 8.38
CA PRO A 10 22.47 -38.56 8.63
C PRO A 10 23.21 -37.23 8.61
N LYS A 11 22.67 -36.25 7.91
CA LYS A 11 23.24 -34.90 7.78
C LYS A 11 23.48 -34.28 9.17
N PRO A 12 24.59 -33.53 9.37
CA PRO A 12 24.94 -32.90 10.65
C PRO A 12 23.86 -31.96 11.22
N SER A 13 22.95 -31.44 10.37
CA SER A 13 21.85 -30.57 10.76
C SER A 13 20.79 -31.25 11.64
N SER A 14 20.59 -32.59 11.49
CA SER A 14 19.63 -33.33 12.34
C SER A 14 20.20 -33.59 13.73
N ALA A 15 21.49 -33.87 13.84
CA ALA A 15 22.17 -34.06 15.11
C ALA A 15 22.24 -32.76 15.94
N ALA A 16 22.53 -31.62 15.30
CA ALA A 16 22.52 -30.31 15.96
C ALA A 16 21.12 -29.90 16.43
N SER A 17 20.08 -30.16 15.61
CA SER A 17 18.68 -29.95 15.97
C SER A 17 18.25 -30.85 17.13
N ASP A 18 18.74 -32.08 17.21
CA ASP A 18 18.39 -33.02 18.29
C ASP A 18 19.11 -32.70 19.62
N VAL A 19 20.34 -32.21 19.56
CA VAL A 19 21.05 -31.70 20.75
C VAL A 19 20.35 -30.44 21.28
N TYR A 20 19.93 -29.56 20.41
CA TYR A 20 19.17 -28.36 20.80
C TYR A 20 17.77 -28.71 21.36
N LYS A 21 17.08 -29.70 20.77
CA LYS A 21 15.79 -30.23 21.23
C LYS A 21 15.92 -30.90 22.61
N ARG A 22 16.96 -31.72 22.85
CA ARG A 22 17.21 -32.36 24.15
C ARG A 22 17.56 -31.34 25.23
N GLN A 23 18.30 -30.30 24.92
CA GLN A 23 18.62 -29.24 25.87
C GLN A 23 17.41 -28.37 26.26
N LEU A 24 16.44 -28.19 25.37
CA LEU A 24 15.19 -27.45 25.64
C LEU A 24 14.16 -28.30 26.41
N LEU A 25 14.08 -29.61 26.14
CA LEU A 25 13.07 -30.51 26.70
C LEU A 25 13.47 -31.14 28.05
N SER A 26 14.77 -31.18 28.42
CA SER A 26 15.26 -31.83 29.64
C SER A 26 15.53 -30.90 30.82
N ARG A 27 15.10 -29.63 30.76
CA ARG A 27 15.32 -28.70 31.87
C ARG A 27 14.13 -28.67 32.83
N GLU A 28 14.09 -29.59 33.74
CA GLU A 28 14.14 -29.22 35.18
C GLU A 28 15.23 -28.18 35.37
N THR A 29 14.91 -27.08 36.03
CA THR A 29 15.78 -25.93 36.29
C THR A 29 17.15 -26.33 36.86
N LYS A 30 18.08 -26.74 35.98
CA LYS A 30 19.49 -26.78 36.35
C LYS A 30 19.99 -25.34 36.36
N GLU A 31 20.47 -24.91 37.53
CA GLU A 31 21.17 -23.62 37.66
C GLU A 31 22.24 -23.50 36.58
N LEU A 32 22.25 -22.40 35.88
CA LEU A 32 23.24 -22.10 34.86
C LEU A 32 24.63 -22.18 35.48
N SER A 33 25.55 -22.93 34.87
CA SER A 33 26.89 -23.04 35.38
C SER A 33 27.64 -21.69 35.28
N ARG A 34 28.62 -21.48 36.15
CA ARG A 34 29.49 -20.30 36.20
C ARG A 34 30.04 -19.91 34.82
N ASN A 35 30.38 -20.89 33.98
CA ASN A 35 30.89 -20.67 32.63
C ASN A 35 29.80 -20.17 31.66
N GLN A 36 28.53 -20.52 31.87
CA GLN A 36 27.43 -20.04 31.02
C GLN A 36 27.09 -18.56 31.29
N TYR A 37 27.25 -18.09 32.54
CA TYR A 37 27.12 -16.66 32.85
C TYR A 37 28.28 -15.84 32.27
N ALA A 38 29.51 -16.36 32.33
CA ALA A 38 30.66 -15.72 31.71
C ALA A 38 30.53 -15.66 30.20
N THR A 39 30.07 -16.73 29.55
CA THR A 39 29.85 -16.78 28.10
C THR A 39 28.76 -15.81 27.68
N ALA A 40 27.65 -15.71 28.40
CA ALA A 40 26.58 -14.74 28.12
C ALA A 40 27.09 -13.30 28.23
N GLY A 41 27.92 -13.00 29.24
CA GLY A 41 28.54 -11.68 29.41
C GLY A 41 29.50 -11.32 28.28
N VAL A 42 30.32 -12.29 27.81
CA VAL A 42 31.22 -12.08 26.65
C VAL A 42 30.43 -11.84 25.35
N VAL A 43 29.37 -12.63 25.09
CA VAL A 43 28.53 -12.49 23.90
C VAL A 43 27.84 -11.12 23.88
N LEU A 44 27.27 -10.68 24.99
CA LEU A 44 26.62 -9.36 25.10
C LEU A 44 27.63 -8.23 24.91
N GLY A 45 28.83 -8.33 25.53
CA GLY A 45 29.91 -7.38 25.36
C GLY A 45 30.44 -7.31 23.91
N PHE A 46 30.53 -8.45 23.23
CA PHE A 46 30.96 -8.54 21.83
C PHE A 46 29.94 -7.93 20.87
N ILE A 47 28.63 -8.21 21.07
CA ILE A 47 27.55 -7.60 20.29
C ILE A 47 27.56 -6.08 20.44
N TYR A 48 27.76 -5.58 21.66
CA TYR A 48 27.88 -4.14 21.90
C TYR A 48 29.11 -3.55 21.21
N GLY A 49 30.25 -4.24 21.29
CA GLY A 49 31.47 -3.83 20.61
C GLY A 49 31.30 -3.71 19.10
N LEU A 50 30.57 -4.64 18.47
CA LEU A 50 30.24 -4.60 17.04
C LEU A 50 29.29 -3.43 16.69
N LEU A 51 28.32 -3.14 17.55
CA LEU A 51 27.38 -2.02 17.32
C LEU A 51 28.03 -0.64 17.52
N SER A 52 29.08 -0.57 18.35
CA SER A 52 29.85 0.65 18.61
C SER A 52 31.08 0.85 17.70
N ALA A 53 31.32 -0.03 16.76
CA ALA A 53 32.52 -0.06 15.90
C ALA A 53 32.74 1.19 15.02
N GLY A 54 31.82 2.14 15.01
CA GLY A 54 32.05 3.47 14.39
C GLY A 54 33.16 4.30 15.06
N ASN A 55 33.58 3.97 16.27
CA ASN A 55 34.56 4.73 17.07
C ASN A 55 35.91 4.02 17.33
N GLY A 56 36.24 3.00 16.54
CA GLY A 56 37.55 2.32 16.60
C GLY A 56 37.61 1.11 17.53
N ALA A 57 38.58 0.23 17.29
CA ALA A 57 38.73 -1.09 17.94
C ALA A 57 38.85 -1.03 19.50
N VAL A 58 39.30 0.07 20.08
CA VAL A 58 39.41 0.26 21.53
C VAL A 58 38.03 0.38 22.19
N ALA A 59 37.05 0.96 21.51
CA ALA A 59 35.69 1.10 22.01
C ALA A 59 34.94 -0.25 22.10
N ALA A 60 35.34 -1.26 21.33
CA ALA A 60 34.78 -2.60 21.38
C ALA A 60 35.35 -3.46 22.55
N LEU A 61 36.59 -3.22 22.95
CA LEU A 61 37.26 -4.00 23.99
C LEU A 61 36.70 -3.72 25.40
N ILE A 62 36.43 -2.47 25.72
CA ILE A 62 35.94 -2.07 27.04
C ILE A 62 34.58 -2.72 27.38
N PRO A 63 33.52 -2.65 26.53
CA PRO A 63 32.25 -3.31 26.80
C PRO A 63 32.34 -4.84 26.86
N THR A 64 33.23 -5.44 26.07
CA THR A 64 33.45 -6.89 26.08
C THR A 64 34.06 -7.34 27.41
N VAL A 65 35.04 -6.62 27.92
CA VAL A 65 35.66 -6.88 29.23
C VAL A 65 34.67 -6.66 30.37
N ILE A 66 33.89 -5.57 30.32
CA ILE A 66 32.85 -5.28 31.33
C ILE A 66 31.77 -6.39 31.31
N GLY A 67 31.29 -6.78 30.14
CA GLY A 67 30.32 -7.86 29.99
C GLY A 67 30.84 -9.21 30.56
N ALA A 68 32.10 -9.53 30.30
CA ALA A 68 32.76 -10.73 30.84
C ALA A 68 32.89 -10.68 32.37
N VAL A 69 33.29 -9.51 32.91
CA VAL A 69 33.42 -9.31 34.38
C VAL A 69 32.06 -9.39 35.07
N ILE A 70 31.02 -8.77 34.54
CA ILE A 70 29.66 -8.86 35.08
C ILE A 70 29.15 -10.31 35.01
N GLY A 71 29.34 -11.01 33.91
CA GLY A 71 28.98 -12.42 33.76
C GLY A 71 29.73 -13.34 34.73
N PHE A 72 31.02 -13.08 34.95
CA PHE A 72 31.85 -13.83 35.91
C PHE A 72 31.45 -13.57 37.36
N ILE A 73 31.20 -12.30 37.74
CA ILE A 73 30.74 -11.92 39.09
C ILE A 73 29.37 -12.54 39.36
N ALA A 74 28.42 -12.44 38.41
CA ALA A 74 27.11 -13.08 38.52
C ALA A 74 27.18 -14.59 38.69
N GLY A 75 28.12 -15.24 38.02
CA GLY A 75 28.38 -16.70 38.16
C GLY A 75 29.10 -17.09 39.47
N LYS A 76 29.83 -16.16 40.14
CA LYS A 76 30.58 -16.41 41.36
C LYS A 76 29.72 -16.32 42.64
N ILE A 77 28.62 -15.60 42.58
CA ILE A 77 27.70 -15.38 43.69
C ILE A 77 26.68 -16.54 43.73
N THR A 78 27.17 -17.72 44.11
CA THR A 78 26.32 -18.90 44.39
C THR A 78 25.56 -18.62 45.67
N GLY A 79 24.24 -18.45 45.60
CA GLY A 79 23.37 -18.20 46.76
C GLY A 79 22.52 -16.95 46.69
N LEU A 80 22.77 -16.08 45.72
CA LEU A 80 21.90 -14.93 45.49
C LEU A 80 20.63 -15.33 44.74
N PRO A 81 19.46 -14.74 45.11
CA PRO A 81 18.22 -15.01 44.37
C PRO A 81 18.39 -14.64 42.90
N LEU A 82 17.87 -15.50 42.02
CA LEU A 82 17.93 -15.37 40.54
C LEU A 82 17.58 -13.96 40.01
N ARG A 83 16.90 -13.15 40.82
CA ARG A 83 16.51 -11.77 40.47
C ARG A 83 17.70 -10.82 40.26
N LEU A 84 18.78 -10.96 41.05
CA LEU A 84 19.91 -10.04 40.98
C LEU A 84 20.70 -10.07 39.67
N PRO A 85 21.08 -11.23 39.09
CA PRO A 85 21.77 -11.27 37.81
C PRO A 85 20.89 -10.75 36.66
N PHE A 86 19.59 -10.98 36.69
CA PHE A 86 18.66 -10.42 35.69
C PHE A 86 18.49 -8.92 35.85
N THR A 87 18.48 -8.39 37.06
CA THR A 87 18.45 -6.93 37.30
C THR A 87 19.70 -6.26 36.77
N ALA A 88 20.88 -6.84 37.03
CA ALA A 88 22.16 -6.34 36.54
C ALA A 88 22.23 -6.40 35.00
N GLY A 89 21.75 -7.50 34.41
CA GLY A 89 21.66 -7.64 32.95
C GLY A 89 20.71 -6.63 32.30
N GLY A 90 19.52 -6.45 32.87
CA GLY A 90 18.56 -5.48 32.40
C GLY A 90 19.06 -4.03 32.53
N ALA A 91 19.72 -3.69 33.63
CA ALA A 91 20.35 -2.37 33.79
C ALA A 91 21.47 -2.14 32.77
N ALA A 92 22.31 -3.16 32.50
CA ALA A 92 23.36 -3.08 31.48
C ALA A 92 22.78 -2.87 30.07
N VAL A 93 21.72 -3.58 29.70
CA VAL A 93 21.01 -3.38 28.42
C VAL A 93 20.44 -1.96 28.34
N GLY A 94 19.82 -1.45 29.39
CA GLY A 94 19.31 -0.08 29.45
C GLY A 94 20.42 0.98 29.25
N LEU A 95 21.57 0.77 29.89
CA LEU A 95 22.74 1.65 29.78
C LEU A 95 23.34 1.64 28.37
N ILE A 96 23.40 0.48 27.74
CA ILE A 96 23.92 0.25 26.39
C ILE A 96 23.03 0.92 25.34
N THR A 97 21.72 0.67 25.38
CA THR A 97 20.80 1.18 24.38
C THR A 97 20.71 2.70 24.39
N THR A 98 20.82 3.33 25.55
CA THR A 98 20.73 4.80 25.68
C THR A 98 22.07 5.51 25.48
N GLY A 99 23.19 4.91 25.86
CA GLY A 99 24.52 5.49 25.62
C GLY A 99 24.87 5.62 24.12
N VAL A 100 24.25 4.78 23.26
CA VAL A 100 24.42 4.84 21.80
C VAL A 100 23.52 5.90 21.14
N ILE A 101 22.35 6.18 21.73
CA ILE A 101 21.30 6.99 21.09
C ILE A 101 21.28 8.44 21.62
N PHE A 102 21.66 8.65 22.89
CA PHE A 102 21.49 9.95 23.54
C PHE A 102 22.79 10.48 24.17
N THR A 103 23.16 11.69 23.84
CA THR A 103 24.27 12.41 24.48
C THR A 103 23.88 13.06 25.82
N ASN A 104 22.61 13.09 26.16
CA ASN A 104 22.09 13.66 27.41
C ASN A 104 22.04 12.60 28.52
N PRO A 105 22.53 12.85 29.74
CA PRO A 105 22.61 11.83 30.82
C PRO A 105 21.25 11.44 31.41
N ILE A 106 20.21 12.26 31.31
CA ILE A 106 18.91 12.02 31.94
C ILE A 106 18.21 10.77 31.34
N PRO A 107 18.07 10.63 30.01
CA PRO A 107 17.53 9.40 29.41
C PRO A 107 18.34 8.16 29.75
N VAL A 108 19.68 8.25 29.80
CA VAL A 108 20.56 7.12 30.12
C VAL A 108 20.25 6.56 31.50
N VAL A 109 20.13 7.43 32.52
CA VAL A 109 19.78 7.02 33.89
C VAL A 109 18.38 6.40 33.93
N LEU A 110 17.40 7.03 33.29
CA LEU A 110 16.01 6.55 33.26
C LEU A 110 15.90 5.15 32.66
N PHE A 111 16.50 4.92 31.50
CA PHE A 111 16.45 3.62 30.82
C PHE A 111 17.29 2.55 31.54
N THR A 112 18.36 2.92 32.22
CA THR A 112 19.13 2.01 33.07
C THR A 112 18.28 1.52 34.24
N VAL A 113 17.56 2.43 34.91
CA VAL A 113 16.65 2.08 36.00
C VAL A 113 15.48 1.23 35.49
N ILE A 114 14.89 1.59 34.36
CA ILE A 114 13.81 0.79 33.73
C ILE A 114 14.35 -0.58 33.34
N GLY A 115 15.51 -0.68 32.69
CA GLY A 115 16.14 -1.94 32.31
C GLY A 115 16.45 -2.82 33.53
N GLY A 116 16.98 -2.24 34.59
CA GLY A 116 17.20 -2.92 35.86
C GLY A 116 15.90 -3.40 36.52
N GLY A 117 14.87 -2.56 36.52
CA GLY A 117 13.55 -2.92 37.01
C GLY A 117 12.91 -4.06 36.21
N VAL A 118 12.94 -3.98 34.89
CA VAL A 118 12.47 -5.06 34.00
C VAL A 118 13.25 -6.35 34.30
N GLY A 119 14.59 -6.29 34.37
CA GLY A 119 15.44 -7.42 34.70
C GLY A 119 15.09 -8.06 36.05
N TYR A 120 14.77 -7.27 37.06
CA TYR A 120 14.34 -7.76 38.37
C TYR A 120 13.03 -8.57 38.31
N PHE A 121 12.09 -8.15 37.46
CA PHE A 121 10.80 -8.81 37.30
C PHE A 121 10.84 -10.01 36.33
N VAL A 122 11.88 -10.13 35.48
CA VAL A 122 11.98 -11.21 34.49
C VAL A 122 11.80 -12.63 35.12
N PRO A 123 12.45 -13.01 36.23
CA PRO A 123 12.24 -14.33 36.84
C PRO A 123 10.80 -14.55 37.32
N VAL A 124 10.15 -13.49 37.81
CA VAL A 124 8.74 -13.56 38.26
C VAL A 124 7.82 -13.73 37.05
N ILE A 125 8.08 -12.97 35.96
CA ILE A 125 7.35 -13.10 34.72
C ILE A 125 7.50 -14.51 34.17
N PHE A 126 8.71 -15.07 34.11
CA PHE A 126 8.95 -16.43 33.64
C PHE A 126 8.26 -17.49 34.50
N THR A 127 8.31 -17.36 35.84
CA THR A 127 7.65 -18.29 36.74
C THR A 127 6.13 -18.25 36.57
N ASN A 128 5.57 -17.06 36.52
CA ASN A 128 4.13 -16.89 36.32
C ASN A 128 3.70 -17.35 34.92
N PHE A 129 4.49 -17.02 33.88
CA PHE A 129 4.27 -17.51 32.53
C PHE A 129 4.27 -19.05 32.47
N ASN A 130 5.26 -19.72 33.06
CA ASN A 130 5.32 -21.19 33.09
C ASN A 130 4.12 -21.78 33.83
N ARG A 131 3.65 -21.16 34.92
CA ARG A 131 2.46 -21.61 35.67
C ARG A 131 1.20 -21.43 34.81
N LEU A 132 1.05 -20.27 34.14
CA LEU A 132 -0.06 -19.99 33.24
C LEU A 132 -0.04 -20.97 32.07
N TYR A 133 1.15 -21.18 31.48
CA TYR A 133 1.33 -22.09 30.35
C TYR A 133 0.98 -23.54 30.74
N SER A 134 1.41 -24.04 31.89
CA SER A 134 1.07 -25.39 32.31
C SER A 134 -0.43 -25.60 32.56
N GLY A 135 -1.12 -24.56 33.04
CA GLY A 135 -2.58 -24.57 33.14
C GLY A 135 -3.27 -24.58 31.75
N PHE A 136 -2.75 -23.78 30.82
CA PHE A 136 -3.22 -23.74 29.45
C PHE A 136 -2.99 -25.07 28.72
N GLU A 137 -1.80 -25.67 28.85
CA GLU A 137 -1.44 -26.97 28.25
C GLU A 137 -2.38 -28.10 28.71
N LYS A 138 -2.73 -28.14 30.00
CA LYS A 138 -3.67 -29.13 30.54
C LYS A 138 -5.08 -28.96 29.92
N ARG A 139 -5.57 -27.70 29.83
CA ARG A 139 -6.85 -27.42 29.19
C ARG A 139 -6.84 -27.75 27.71
N TYR A 140 -5.76 -27.36 27.01
CA TYR A 140 -5.57 -27.71 25.61
C TYR A 140 -5.59 -29.23 25.38
N ALA A 141 -4.90 -30.01 26.20
CA ALA A 141 -4.90 -31.47 26.11
C ALA A 141 -6.31 -32.07 26.22
N THR A 142 -7.15 -31.54 27.14
CA THR A 142 -8.55 -31.95 27.30
C THR A 142 -9.40 -31.60 26.10
N ILE A 143 -9.24 -30.36 25.57
CA ILE A 143 -9.94 -29.91 24.37
C ILE A 143 -9.52 -30.75 23.16
N LEU A 144 -8.24 -30.98 22.98
CA LEU A 144 -7.70 -31.80 21.88
C LEU A 144 -8.28 -33.22 21.89
N ASP A 145 -8.38 -33.85 23.08
CA ASP A 145 -8.99 -35.19 23.23
C ASP A 145 -10.48 -35.18 22.81
N GLY A 146 -11.20 -34.13 23.14
CA GLY A 146 -12.60 -33.95 22.73
C GLY A 146 -12.72 -33.75 21.21
N VAL A 147 -11.88 -32.89 20.64
CA VAL A 147 -11.84 -32.57 19.20
C VAL A 147 -11.47 -33.78 18.36
N LEU A 148 -10.49 -34.60 18.82
CA LEU A 148 -10.09 -35.86 18.17
C LEU A 148 -11.19 -36.93 18.21
N LYS A 149 -12.09 -36.91 19.18
CA LYS A 149 -13.28 -37.79 19.22
C LYS A 149 -14.39 -37.28 18.31
N ALA A 150 -14.53 -35.99 18.18
CA ALA A 150 -15.58 -35.34 17.38
C ALA A 150 -15.15 -35.03 15.94
N ARG A 151 -14.32 -35.89 15.31
CA ARG A 151 -13.73 -35.69 13.95
C ARG A 151 -14.73 -35.21 12.91
N PRO A 152 -15.93 -35.84 12.75
CA PRO A 152 -16.89 -35.42 11.72
C PRO A 152 -17.40 -33.97 11.94
N ILE A 153 -17.56 -33.57 13.19
CA ILE A 153 -17.99 -32.20 13.53
C ILE A 153 -16.89 -31.19 13.17
N VAL A 154 -15.62 -31.53 13.45
CA VAL A 154 -14.48 -30.67 13.11
C VAL A 154 -14.34 -30.55 11.59
N MET A 155 -14.50 -31.62 10.85
CA MET A 155 -14.49 -31.60 9.38
C MET A 155 -15.63 -30.75 8.81
N ALA A 156 -16.85 -30.89 9.37
CA ALA A 156 -17.98 -30.06 8.97
C ALA A 156 -17.75 -28.58 9.31
N ALA A 157 -17.19 -28.27 10.49
CA ALA A 157 -16.85 -26.90 10.88
C ALA A 157 -15.81 -26.28 9.95
N LEU A 158 -14.81 -27.06 9.52
CA LEU A 158 -13.84 -26.58 8.54
C LEU A 158 -14.48 -26.34 7.16
N ALA A 159 -15.28 -27.29 6.67
CA ALA A 159 -16.00 -27.09 5.41
C ALA A 159 -16.85 -25.80 5.46
N ALA A 160 -17.55 -25.58 6.58
CA ALA A 160 -18.27 -24.34 6.83
C ALA A 160 -17.33 -23.12 6.85
N GLY A 161 -16.15 -23.24 7.47
CA GLY A 161 -15.11 -22.20 7.48
C GLY A 161 -14.60 -21.85 6.07
N ILE A 162 -14.39 -22.85 5.21
CA ILE A 162 -14.00 -22.64 3.82
C ILE A 162 -15.11 -21.91 3.04
N LEU A 163 -16.37 -22.34 3.19
CA LEU A 163 -17.52 -21.66 2.58
C LEU A 163 -17.66 -20.21 3.09
N LEU A 164 -17.47 -20.00 4.39
CA LEU A 164 -17.51 -18.68 4.98
C LEU A 164 -16.35 -17.78 4.49
N THR A 165 -15.18 -18.35 4.25
CA THR A 165 -14.05 -17.63 3.64
C THR A 165 -14.42 -17.17 2.22
N GLY A 166 -14.97 -18.06 1.39
CA GLY A 166 -15.47 -17.70 0.06
C GLY A 166 -16.54 -16.61 0.11
N PHE A 167 -17.50 -16.72 1.04
CA PHE A 167 -18.51 -15.70 1.25
C PHE A 167 -17.91 -14.36 1.70
N ALA A 168 -16.95 -14.37 2.62
CA ALA A 168 -16.27 -13.15 3.09
C ALA A 168 -15.54 -12.43 1.94
N PHE A 169 -14.90 -13.16 1.04
CA PHE A 169 -14.29 -12.58 -0.17
C PHE A 169 -15.30 -11.83 -1.05
N THR A 170 -16.54 -12.29 -1.13
CA THR A 170 -17.58 -11.60 -1.92
C THR A 170 -18.16 -10.37 -1.23
N ARG A 171 -17.98 -10.26 0.09
CA ARG A 171 -18.55 -9.17 0.90
C ARG A 171 -17.58 -8.02 1.14
N ILE A 172 -16.29 -8.28 1.14
CA ILE A 172 -15.29 -7.22 1.31
C ILE A 172 -15.04 -6.55 -0.05
N PRO A 173 -15.26 -5.24 -0.17
CA PRO A 173 -15.07 -4.54 -1.42
C PRO A 173 -13.61 -4.62 -1.89
N GLY A 174 -13.40 -4.90 -3.17
CA GLY A 174 -12.09 -4.83 -3.80
C GLY A 174 -11.66 -3.39 -4.00
N GLY A 175 -10.38 -3.13 -3.89
CA GLY A 175 -9.74 -1.85 -4.22
C GLY A 175 -8.31 -2.11 -4.69
N PHE A 176 -7.66 -1.09 -5.22
CA PHE A 176 -6.27 -1.23 -5.69
C PHE A 176 -5.28 -0.69 -4.65
N VAL A 177 -4.92 0.56 -4.75
CA VAL A 177 -4.04 1.21 -3.77
C VAL A 177 -4.88 2.14 -2.91
N PRO A 178 -4.82 2.05 -1.57
CA PRO A 178 -5.60 2.93 -0.72
C PRO A 178 -5.19 4.38 -0.91
N ILE A 179 -6.14 5.29 -0.74
CA ILE A 179 -5.86 6.72 -0.70
C ILE A 179 -5.12 6.99 0.61
N GLU A 180 -3.92 7.54 0.49
CA GLU A 180 -3.03 7.81 1.63
C GLU A 180 -3.02 9.30 1.96
N ASP A 181 -2.90 9.62 3.23
CA ASP A 181 -2.59 10.97 3.65
C ASP A 181 -1.12 11.30 3.36
N GLN A 182 -0.87 11.85 2.17
CA GLN A 182 0.47 12.18 1.69
C GLN A 182 1.00 13.53 2.20
N GLY A 183 0.24 14.23 3.05
CA GLY A 183 0.61 15.54 3.58
C GLY A 183 0.47 16.69 2.59
N TYR A 184 -0.19 16.48 1.45
CA TYR A 184 -0.51 17.56 0.51
C TYR A 184 -1.82 17.28 -0.24
N ALA A 185 -2.39 18.34 -0.84
CA ALA A 185 -3.55 18.27 -1.73
C ALA A 185 -3.33 19.12 -2.97
N ILE A 186 -4.09 18.82 -4.03
CA ILE A 186 -4.04 19.50 -5.32
C ILE A 186 -5.38 20.21 -5.52
N GLY A 187 -5.34 21.47 -5.92
CA GLY A 187 -6.55 22.23 -6.20
C GLY A 187 -6.56 22.84 -7.58
N PHE A 188 -7.75 23.01 -8.11
CA PHE A 188 -8.01 23.55 -9.44
C PHE A 188 -8.93 24.76 -9.35
N VAL A 189 -8.61 25.77 -10.14
CA VAL A 189 -9.45 26.92 -10.38
C VAL A 189 -9.89 26.89 -11.83
N GLN A 190 -11.19 26.96 -12.07
CA GLN A 190 -11.78 27.07 -13.39
C GLN A 190 -12.69 28.31 -13.42
N ALA A 191 -12.16 29.40 -13.95
CA ALA A 191 -12.93 30.59 -14.24
C ALA A 191 -13.75 30.39 -15.51
N PRO A 192 -14.79 31.23 -15.77
CA PRO A 192 -15.56 31.17 -17.01
C PRO A 192 -14.66 31.27 -18.24
N GLU A 193 -15.12 30.69 -19.33
CA GLU A 193 -14.38 30.75 -20.58
C GLU A 193 -14.24 32.20 -21.07
N GLY A 194 -13.09 32.54 -21.63
CA GLY A 194 -12.80 33.87 -22.16
C GLY A 194 -12.35 34.91 -21.13
N VAL A 195 -12.24 34.59 -19.84
CA VAL A 195 -11.69 35.55 -18.86
C VAL A 195 -10.16 35.63 -18.97
N SER A 196 -9.63 36.78 -18.60
CA SER A 196 -8.19 37.04 -18.62
C SER A 196 -7.49 36.34 -17.43
N ASN A 197 -6.18 36.12 -17.55
CA ASN A 197 -5.37 35.61 -16.46
C ASN A 197 -5.38 36.52 -15.21
N ALA A 198 -5.56 37.84 -15.39
CA ALA A 198 -5.71 38.77 -14.26
C ALA A 198 -6.96 38.48 -13.42
N LYS A 199 -8.07 38.08 -14.05
CA LYS A 199 -9.29 37.65 -13.32
C LYS A 199 -9.08 36.34 -12.61
N THR A 200 -8.40 35.39 -13.23
CA THR A 200 -8.03 34.12 -12.57
C THR A 200 -7.10 34.33 -11.36
N LEU A 201 -6.17 35.32 -11.46
CA LEU A 201 -5.32 35.70 -10.33
C LEU A 201 -6.15 36.31 -9.18
N GLU A 202 -7.19 37.07 -9.47
CA GLU A 202 -8.12 37.60 -8.46
C GLU A 202 -8.84 36.45 -7.73
N ILE A 203 -9.32 35.46 -8.47
CA ILE A 203 -9.91 34.24 -7.87
C ILE A 203 -8.89 33.50 -7.03
N ASN A 204 -7.64 33.35 -7.49
CA ASN A 204 -6.57 32.72 -6.70
C ASN A 204 -6.30 33.48 -5.39
N ARG A 205 -6.46 34.79 -5.36
CA ARG A 205 -6.36 35.58 -4.12
C ARG A 205 -7.49 35.25 -3.14
N GLN A 206 -8.74 35.12 -3.63
CA GLN A 206 -9.86 34.67 -2.79
C GLN A 206 -9.60 33.25 -2.25
N VAL A 207 -9.08 32.34 -3.06
CA VAL A 207 -8.68 30.99 -2.64
C VAL A 207 -7.64 31.06 -1.54
N ALA A 208 -6.62 31.90 -1.67
CA ALA A 208 -5.58 32.09 -0.66
C ALA A 208 -6.14 32.59 0.69
N GLU A 209 -7.12 33.51 0.66
CA GLU A 209 -7.78 34.00 1.89
C GLU A 209 -8.55 32.88 2.61
N VAL A 210 -9.30 32.06 1.86
CA VAL A 210 -10.00 30.91 2.45
C VAL A 210 -9.01 29.91 3.05
N MET A 211 -7.91 29.61 2.35
CA MET A 211 -6.89 28.66 2.85
C MET A 211 -6.18 29.15 4.12
N ARG A 212 -5.98 30.47 4.28
CA ARG A 212 -5.39 31.04 5.51
C ARG A 212 -6.23 30.78 6.77
N SER A 213 -7.52 30.51 6.61
CA SER A 213 -8.41 30.19 7.72
C SER A 213 -8.32 28.72 8.20
N GLU A 214 -7.53 27.88 7.52
CA GLU A 214 -7.34 26.47 7.85
C GLU A 214 -6.07 26.25 8.66
N GLU A 215 -6.21 25.77 9.88
CA GLU A 215 -5.08 25.58 10.80
C GLU A 215 -4.13 24.46 10.37
N ASP A 216 -4.64 23.47 9.61
CA ASP A 216 -3.88 22.28 9.18
C ASP A 216 -2.94 22.55 8.00
N ILE A 217 -3.04 23.72 7.36
CA ILE A 217 -2.22 24.10 6.19
C ILE A 217 -0.91 24.75 6.68
N SER A 218 0.22 24.26 6.17
CA SER A 218 1.53 24.85 6.41
C SER A 218 1.97 25.79 5.29
N SER A 219 1.63 25.47 4.05
CA SER A 219 2.06 26.22 2.86
C SER A 219 1.09 26.01 1.70
N ALA A 220 1.06 26.98 0.78
CA ALA A 220 0.32 26.85 -0.47
C ALA A 220 1.07 27.55 -1.61
N ALA A 221 1.05 26.94 -2.79
CA ALA A 221 1.57 27.52 -4.02
C ALA A 221 0.45 27.59 -5.07
N LEU A 222 0.14 28.80 -5.55
CA LEU A 222 -0.95 29.04 -6.49
C LEU A 222 -0.37 29.54 -7.82
N PHE A 223 -0.85 28.96 -8.90
CA PHE A 223 -0.45 29.27 -10.27
C PHE A 223 -1.67 29.72 -11.08
N SER A 224 -1.61 30.90 -11.69
CA SER A 224 -2.63 31.37 -12.63
C SER A 224 -2.22 31.07 -14.05
N GLY A 225 -3.16 30.65 -14.88
CA GLY A 225 -2.91 30.28 -16.26
C GLY A 225 -2.34 28.88 -16.46
N ALA A 226 -2.19 28.10 -15.39
CA ALA A 226 -1.65 26.74 -15.40
C ALA A 226 -2.73 25.71 -15.10
N SER A 227 -2.67 24.56 -15.77
CA SER A 227 -3.50 23.39 -15.49
C SER A 227 -2.78 22.10 -15.90
N LEU A 228 -3.16 20.99 -15.33
CA LEU A 228 -2.64 19.67 -15.71
C LEU A 228 -3.18 19.19 -17.07
N ASP A 229 -4.33 19.73 -17.51
CA ASP A 229 -4.97 19.37 -18.78
C ASP A 229 -4.63 20.33 -19.93
N GLY A 230 -3.70 21.24 -19.71
CA GLY A 230 -3.32 22.27 -20.67
C GLY A 230 -3.53 23.69 -20.12
N ASN A 231 -2.54 24.53 -20.35
CA ASN A 231 -2.53 25.90 -19.85
C ASN A 231 -3.56 26.77 -20.59
N ALA A 232 -4.33 27.55 -19.83
CA ALA A 232 -5.27 28.52 -20.37
C ALA A 232 -5.47 29.69 -19.39
N PRO A 233 -5.75 30.92 -19.86
CA PRO A 233 -5.88 32.08 -18.97
C PRO A 233 -6.92 31.94 -17.87
N ASN A 234 -8.00 31.19 -18.12
CA ASN A 234 -9.10 30.94 -17.19
C ASN A 234 -8.87 29.76 -16.26
N LYS A 235 -7.70 29.13 -16.29
CA LYS A 235 -7.35 27.99 -15.44
C LYS A 235 -6.33 28.38 -14.38
N GLY A 236 -6.46 27.78 -13.21
CA GLY A 236 -5.48 27.87 -12.13
C GLY A 236 -5.24 26.52 -11.50
N LEU A 237 -4.03 26.31 -11.02
CA LEU A 237 -3.58 25.14 -10.30
C LEU A 237 -2.99 25.59 -8.98
N PHE A 238 -3.26 24.86 -7.91
CA PHE A 238 -2.59 25.13 -6.65
C PHE A 238 -2.29 23.85 -5.88
N PHE A 239 -1.21 23.90 -5.10
CA PHE A 239 -0.78 22.84 -4.21
C PHE A 239 -0.87 23.33 -2.78
N ILE A 240 -1.39 22.48 -1.91
CA ILE A 240 -1.54 22.74 -0.47
C ILE A 240 -0.62 21.80 0.27
N GLY A 241 0.36 22.33 1.00
CA GLY A 241 1.18 21.56 1.94
C GLY A 241 0.54 21.57 3.32
N MET A 242 0.35 20.40 3.90
CA MET A 242 -0.21 20.23 5.25
C MET A 242 0.89 20.33 6.31
N LYS A 243 0.52 20.59 7.55
CA LYS A 243 1.40 20.41 8.71
C LYS A 243 1.81 18.95 8.85
N HIS A 244 2.89 18.70 9.59
CA HIS A 244 3.33 17.34 9.88
C HIS A 244 2.23 16.56 10.61
N TRP A 245 2.16 15.24 10.41
CA TRP A 245 1.08 14.40 10.98
C TRP A 245 1.02 14.46 12.50
N ASP A 246 2.18 14.63 13.18
CA ASP A 246 2.24 14.76 14.63
C ASP A 246 1.61 16.08 15.15
N GLU A 247 1.54 17.12 14.30
CA GLU A 247 0.95 18.42 14.61
C GLU A 247 -0.56 18.47 14.29
N ARG A 248 -1.09 17.45 13.59
CA ARG A 248 -2.50 17.36 13.20
C ARG A 248 -3.07 15.95 13.51
N PRO A 249 -3.08 15.54 14.79
CA PRO A 249 -3.62 14.25 15.19
C PRO A 249 -5.14 14.23 15.08
N GLY A 250 -5.70 13.05 14.70
CA GLY A 250 -7.15 12.87 14.60
C GLY A 250 -7.65 12.74 13.17
N LYS A 251 -8.81 12.09 13.03
CA LYS A 251 -9.41 11.84 11.70
C LYS A 251 -9.89 13.10 11.01
N GLU A 252 -10.25 14.12 11.77
CA GLU A 252 -10.71 15.44 11.32
C GLU A 252 -9.59 16.30 10.70
N HIS A 253 -8.33 15.96 10.97
CA HIS A 253 -7.15 16.67 10.49
C HIS A 253 -6.43 15.96 9.34
N THR A 254 -7.00 14.86 8.83
CA THR A 254 -6.48 14.18 7.65
C THR A 254 -6.65 15.03 6.38
N VAL A 255 -5.80 14.81 5.37
CA VAL A 255 -5.92 15.51 4.07
C VAL A 255 -7.33 15.39 3.51
N GLY A 256 -7.95 14.20 3.55
CA GLY A 256 -9.31 14.00 3.08
C GLY A 256 -10.35 14.85 3.81
N ALA A 257 -10.24 14.96 5.14
CA ALA A 257 -11.13 15.81 5.93
C ALA A 257 -10.94 17.30 5.60
N VAL A 258 -9.68 17.75 5.47
CA VAL A 258 -9.35 19.13 5.07
C VAL A 258 -9.87 19.44 3.66
N VAL A 259 -9.67 18.52 2.70
CA VAL A 259 -10.21 18.63 1.34
C VAL A 259 -11.73 18.79 1.36
N LYS A 260 -12.44 18.03 2.18
CA LYS A 260 -13.89 18.13 2.33
C LYS A 260 -14.32 19.50 2.89
N ARG A 261 -13.64 20.00 3.95
CA ARG A 261 -13.92 21.33 4.53
C ARG A 261 -13.60 22.47 3.56
N LEU A 262 -12.46 22.42 2.88
CA LEU A 262 -12.07 23.42 1.89
C LEU A 262 -13.08 23.51 0.74
N ASN A 263 -13.48 22.36 0.20
CA ASN A 263 -14.48 22.34 -0.88
C ASN A 263 -15.82 22.93 -0.46
N ALA A 264 -16.25 22.69 0.79
CA ALA A 264 -17.46 23.31 1.33
C ALA A 264 -17.31 24.84 1.49
N LYS A 265 -16.15 25.30 1.96
CA LYS A 265 -15.85 26.74 2.09
C LYS A 265 -15.76 27.43 0.73
N PHE A 266 -15.10 26.82 -0.25
CA PHE A 266 -14.96 27.40 -1.60
C PHE A 266 -16.30 27.58 -2.29
N TYR A 267 -17.24 26.66 -2.11
CA TYR A 267 -18.55 26.74 -2.74
C TYR A 267 -19.31 28.00 -2.39
N GLY A 268 -19.14 28.54 -1.17
CA GLY A 268 -19.84 29.75 -0.73
C GLY A 268 -19.03 31.04 -0.73
N ALA A 269 -17.69 30.94 -0.84
CA ALA A 269 -16.78 32.08 -0.65
C ALA A 269 -16.12 32.59 -1.93
N ILE A 270 -16.19 31.84 -3.03
CA ILE A 270 -15.50 32.20 -4.27
C ILE A 270 -16.48 32.72 -5.31
N ASP A 271 -16.24 33.95 -5.76
CA ASP A 271 -17.00 34.57 -6.80
C ASP A 271 -16.29 34.51 -8.16
N GLY A 272 -17.06 34.23 -9.22
CA GLY A 272 -16.60 34.32 -10.61
C GLY A 272 -15.80 33.12 -11.10
N GLY A 273 -15.80 31.98 -10.36
CA GLY A 273 -15.14 30.76 -10.82
C GLY A 273 -15.54 29.53 -9.99
N ARG A 274 -15.20 28.36 -10.51
CA ARG A 274 -15.30 27.10 -9.77
C ARG A 274 -13.94 26.75 -9.19
N VAL A 275 -13.92 26.41 -7.90
CA VAL A 275 -12.71 25.99 -7.20
C VAL A 275 -12.98 24.70 -6.50
N PHE A 276 -12.09 23.75 -6.66
CA PHE A 276 -12.17 22.46 -5.96
C PHE A 276 -10.79 21.91 -5.66
N VAL A 277 -10.71 21.14 -4.60
CA VAL A 277 -9.51 20.45 -4.14
C VAL A 277 -9.75 18.95 -4.18
N VAL A 278 -8.74 18.22 -4.55
CA VAL A 278 -8.73 16.76 -4.58
C VAL A 278 -7.51 16.24 -3.80
N GLU A 279 -7.63 15.04 -3.27
CA GLU A 279 -6.47 14.32 -2.75
C GLU A 279 -5.55 13.94 -3.93
N PRO A 280 -4.22 13.88 -3.71
CA PRO A 280 -3.31 13.44 -4.75
C PRO A 280 -3.54 11.96 -5.09
N PRO A 281 -3.15 11.50 -6.29
CA PRO A 281 -3.19 10.08 -6.61
C PRO A 281 -2.28 9.31 -5.67
N SER A 282 -2.68 8.09 -5.30
CA SER A 282 -1.92 7.23 -4.37
C SER A 282 -0.51 6.91 -4.89
N ILE A 283 -0.32 6.90 -6.21
CA ILE A 283 0.97 6.73 -6.88
C ILE A 283 1.24 7.98 -7.71
N PRO A 284 2.29 8.77 -7.39
CA PRO A 284 2.65 9.94 -8.18
C PRO A 284 2.89 9.61 -9.66
N GLY A 285 2.32 10.40 -10.56
CA GLY A 285 2.41 10.19 -12.00
C GLY A 285 1.33 9.28 -12.60
N TYR A 286 0.50 8.64 -11.79
CA TYR A 286 -0.64 7.86 -12.24
C TYR A 286 -1.96 8.60 -11.98
N GLY A 287 -2.23 9.61 -12.79
CA GLY A 287 -3.45 10.39 -12.71
C GLY A 287 -3.29 11.80 -12.14
N THR A 288 -4.37 12.55 -12.10
CA THR A 288 -4.41 13.96 -11.66
C THR A 288 -4.96 14.13 -10.25
N GLY A 289 -5.68 13.12 -9.73
CA GLY A 289 -6.26 13.13 -8.39
C GLY A 289 -6.54 11.72 -7.88
N GLY A 290 -6.82 11.59 -6.59
CA GLY A 290 -7.29 10.33 -5.98
C GLY A 290 -8.71 10.03 -6.45
N GLY A 291 -8.93 8.84 -7.00
CA GLY A 291 -10.22 8.40 -7.50
C GLY A 291 -10.11 7.59 -8.79
N PHE A 292 -11.14 7.65 -9.63
CA PHE A 292 -11.12 6.99 -10.93
C PHE A 292 -10.99 7.98 -12.09
N GLU A 293 -10.38 7.52 -13.18
CA GLU A 293 -10.26 8.26 -14.45
C GLU A 293 -10.87 7.43 -15.59
N PHE A 294 -11.97 7.93 -16.12
CA PHE A 294 -12.73 7.34 -17.21
C PHE A 294 -12.53 8.16 -18.49
N GLN A 295 -12.12 7.52 -19.58
CA GLN A 295 -11.97 8.14 -20.88
C GLN A 295 -13.18 7.78 -21.74
N LEU A 296 -14.06 8.73 -22.00
CA LEU A 296 -15.12 8.58 -23.00
C LEU A 296 -14.51 8.77 -24.38
N LEU A 297 -14.74 7.83 -25.29
CA LEU A 297 -14.12 7.77 -26.61
C LEU A 297 -15.19 7.93 -27.71
N ASP A 298 -14.94 8.79 -28.67
CA ASP A 298 -15.74 8.87 -29.88
C ASP A 298 -15.24 7.87 -30.94
N GLN A 299 -15.93 6.75 -31.02
CA GLN A 299 -15.65 5.68 -31.98
C GLN A 299 -16.61 5.71 -33.19
N SER A 300 -17.41 6.77 -33.31
CA SER A 300 -18.44 6.91 -34.36
C SER A 300 -17.90 7.30 -35.74
N SER A 301 -16.58 7.43 -35.89
CA SER A 301 -15.94 7.88 -37.14
C SER A 301 -16.43 9.27 -37.64
N GLY A 302 -16.71 10.19 -36.71
CA GLY A 302 -17.07 11.54 -36.99
C GLY A 302 -18.59 11.83 -37.08
N VAL A 303 -19.43 10.91 -36.68
CA VAL A 303 -20.89 11.10 -36.61
C VAL A 303 -21.27 12.16 -35.58
N TYR A 304 -20.59 12.14 -34.41
CA TYR A 304 -20.84 13.15 -33.39
C TYR A 304 -20.15 14.47 -33.69
N SER A 305 -20.92 15.57 -33.63
CA SER A 305 -20.30 16.89 -33.46
C SER A 305 -19.61 16.96 -32.11
N LEU A 306 -18.69 17.90 -31.91
CA LEU A 306 -18.00 18.04 -30.63
C LEU A 306 -18.96 18.41 -29.49
N ASN A 307 -20.00 19.19 -29.80
CA ASN A 307 -21.02 19.60 -28.84
C ASN A 307 -21.93 18.41 -28.45
N ASP A 308 -22.31 17.53 -29.40
CA ASP A 308 -23.10 16.34 -29.12
C ASP A 308 -22.29 15.35 -28.30
N PHE A 309 -20.99 15.19 -28.60
CA PHE A 309 -20.08 14.37 -27.83
C PHE A 309 -19.93 14.87 -26.39
N PHE A 310 -19.77 16.19 -26.20
CA PHE A 310 -19.75 16.79 -24.87
C PHE A 310 -21.09 16.65 -24.14
N GLY A 311 -22.22 16.82 -24.89
CA GLY A 311 -23.56 16.59 -24.37
C GLY A 311 -23.72 15.18 -23.80
N SER A 312 -23.22 14.16 -24.51
CA SER A 312 -23.20 12.76 -24.02
C SER A 312 -22.35 12.61 -22.76
N ALA A 313 -21.18 13.26 -22.70
CA ALA A 313 -20.35 13.26 -21.49
C ALA A 313 -21.08 13.88 -20.30
N GLN A 314 -21.81 15.00 -20.51
CA GLN A 314 -22.58 15.65 -19.45
C GLN A 314 -23.74 14.76 -18.93
N GLN A 315 -24.41 14.02 -19.82
CA GLN A 315 -25.44 13.06 -19.41
C GLN A 315 -24.85 11.96 -18.52
N ILE A 316 -23.69 11.41 -18.89
CA ILE A 316 -22.97 10.42 -18.09
C ILE A 316 -22.59 10.99 -16.72
N ILE A 317 -22.02 12.21 -16.69
CA ILE A 317 -21.62 12.89 -15.45
C ILE A 317 -22.84 13.15 -14.56
N GLN A 318 -23.95 13.57 -15.13
CA GLN A 318 -25.19 13.80 -14.37
C GLN A 318 -25.73 12.51 -13.77
N ALA A 319 -25.79 11.43 -14.55
CA ALA A 319 -26.18 10.12 -14.05
C ALA A 319 -25.23 9.63 -12.95
N ALA A 320 -23.94 9.80 -13.12
CA ALA A 320 -22.93 9.41 -12.16
C ALA A 320 -23.02 10.19 -10.84
N ASN A 321 -23.30 11.49 -10.87
CA ASN A 321 -23.48 12.30 -9.67
C ASN A 321 -24.79 12.01 -8.90
N THR A 322 -25.73 11.26 -9.48
CA THR A 322 -26.93 10.77 -8.79
C THR A 322 -26.75 9.37 -8.18
N ASP A 323 -25.67 8.66 -8.54
CA ASP A 323 -25.37 7.32 -8.03
C ASP A 323 -24.81 7.40 -6.59
N PRO A 324 -25.32 6.57 -5.65
CA PRO A 324 -24.89 6.62 -4.26
C PRO A 324 -23.45 6.14 -4.02
N VAL A 325 -22.86 5.44 -4.97
CA VAL A 325 -21.47 4.94 -4.88
C VAL A 325 -20.45 6.00 -5.30
N LEU A 326 -20.86 6.91 -6.19
CA LEU A 326 -20.00 7.90 -6.81
C LEU A 326 -20.11 9.27 -6.12
N ASN A 327 -19.01 10.01 -6.14
CA ASN A 327 -18.94 11.36 -5.61
C ASN A 327 -18.11 12.25 -6.54
N ARG A 328 -18.57 13.49 -6.76
CA ARG A 328 -17.87 14.52 -7.54
C ARG A 328 -17.35 14.02 -8.89
N VAL A 329 -18.26 13.56 -9.73
CA VAL A 329 -17.90 13.21 -11.10
C VAL A 329 -17.92 14.47 -11.95
N TYR A 330 -16.81 14.76 -12.64
CA TYR A 330 -16.63 16.00 -13.39
C TYR A 330 -15.70 15.80 -14.60
N THR A 331 -15.71 16.79 -15.50
CA THR A 331 -14.72 16.93 -16.56
C THR A 331 -14.17 18.36 -16.58
N LEU A 332 -12.91 18.52 -16.97
CA LEU A 332 -12.28 19.83 -17.21
C LEU A 332 -12.36 20.26 -18.69
N PHE A 333 -12.92 19.40 -19.55
CA PHE A 333 -13.12 19.70 -20.94
C PHE A 333 -14.28 20.69 -21.14
N SER A 334 -14.06 21.68 -21.99
CA SER A 334 -15.09 22.66 -22.45
C SER A 334 -14.99 22.87 -23.95
N PRO A 335 -16.09 22.77 -24.71
CA PRO A 335 -16.11 23.08 -26.11
C PRO A 335 -16.41 24.56 -26.40
N GLU A 336 -16.66 25.38 -25.38
CA GLU A 336 -17.26 26.72 -25.50
C GLU A 336 -16.27 27.86 -25.25
N ALA A 337 -14.97 27.64 -25.42
CA ALA A 337 -14.00 28.73 -25.28
C ALA A 337 -14.19 29.76 -26.39
N PRO A 338 -14.36 31.07 -26.05
CA PRO A 338 -14.47 32.11 -27.04
C PRO A 338 -13.20 32.20 -27.88
N GLN A 339 -13.36 32.26 -29.19
CA GLN A 339 -12.27 32.29 -30.16
C GLN A 339 -12.53 33.34 -31.21
N TYR A 340 -11.47 33.78 -31.87
CA TYR A 340 -11.54 34.56 -33.07
C TYR A 340 -11.05 33.73 -34.25
N LYS A 341 -11.92 33.51 -35.23
CA LYS A 341 -11.55 32.90 -36.51
C LYS A 341 -11.10 34.00 -37.46
N ILE A 342 -9.90 33.86 -37.99
CA ILE A 342 -9.35 34.78 -38.98
C ILE A 342 -9.56 34.14 -40.34
N ASP A 343 -10.40 34.78 -41.14
CA ASP A 343 -10.58 34.44 -42.55
C ASP A 343 -9.65 35.31 -43.40
N VAL A 344 -8.91 34.68 -44.28
CA VAL A 344 -7.86 35.32 -45.09
C VAL A 344 -8.32 35.40 -46.52
N ASP A 345 -8.45 36.62 -47.03
CA ASP A 345 -8.71 36.88 -48.47
C ASP A 345 -7.39 36.78 -49.25
N ARG A 346 -7.14 35.60 -49.82
CA ARG A 346 -5.91 35.31 -50.57
C ARG A 346 -5.88 36.01 -51.94
N GLU A 347 -7.03 36.27 -52.53
CA GLU A 347 -7.13 36.97 -53.80
C GLU A 347 -6.77 38.44 -53.59
N GLN A 348 -7.32 39.06 -52.57
CA GLN A 348 -6.96 40.40 -52.14
C GLN A 348 -5.48 40.54 -51.82
N MET A 349 -4.90 39.61 -51.07
CA MET A 349 -3.47 39.60 -50.78
C MET A 349 -2.62 39.56 -52.05
N ALA A 350 -2.97 38.68 -52.99
CA ALA A 350 -2.25 38.55 -54.24
C ALA A 350 -2.36 39.86 -55.09
N SER A 351 -3.51 40.49 -55.12
CA SER A 351 -3.72 41.75 -55.80
C SER A 351 -2.89 42.90 -55.22
N LEU A 352 -2.70 42.89 -53.86
CA LEU A 352 -1.89 43.89 -53.16
C LEU A 352 -0.38 43.55 -53.18
N GLY A 353 -0.01 42.41 -53.73
CA GLY A 353 1.38 41.94 -53.77
C GLY A 353 1.97 41.58 -52.40
N VAL A 354 1.12 41.14 -51.47
CA VAL A 354 1.52 40.74 -50.10
C VAL A 354 1.80 39.25 -50.06
N ASP A 355 2.98 38.89 -49.55
CA ASP A 355 3.34 37.47 -49.31
C ASP A 355 2.57 36.90 -48.12
N PHE A 356 2.00 35.71 -48.32
CA PHE A 356 1.22 35.04 -47.29
C PHE A 356 2.02 34.74 -46.02
N GLY A 357 3.28 34.25 -46.17
CA GLY A 357 4.15 33.95 -45.05
C GLY A 357 4.47 35.18 -44.21
N SER A 358 4.76 36.29 -44.89
CA SER A 358 5.05 37.58 -44.25
C SER A 358 3.84 38.12 -43.48
N ALA A 359 2.64 38.05 -44.06
CA ALA A 359 1.41 38.48 -43.40
C ALA A 359 1.06 37.63 -42.18
N MET A 360 1.18 36.29 -42.28
CA MET A 360 0.95 35.38 -41.18
C MET A 360 1.99 35.56 -40.08
N SER A 361 3.27 35.80 -40.43
CA SER A 361 4.33 36.11 -39.46
C SER A 361 4.05 37.42 -38.74
N ALA A 362 3.69 38.49 -39.44
CA ALA A 362 3.32 39.75 -38.82
C ALA A 362 2.15 39.60 -37.85
N PHE A 363 1.11 38.86 -38.26
CA PHE A 363 -0.03 38.54 -37.39
C PHE A 363 0.41 37.74 -36.14
N SER A 364 1.12 36.65 -36.36
CA SER A 364 1.55 35.73 -35.28
C SER A 364 2.46 36.40 -34.25
N VAL A 365 3.43 37.21 -34.71
CA VAL A 365 4.35 37.93 -33.82
C VAL A 365 3.60 38.97 -32.98
N ASN A 366 2.71 39.74 -33.61
CA ASN A 366 2.03 40.81 -32.90
C ASN A 366 0.99 40.31 -31.90
N PHE A 367 0.18 39.31 -32.25
CA PHE A 367 -0.90 38.80 -31.39
C PHE A 367 -0.47 37.62 -30.55
N GLY A 368 0.33 36.68 -31.06
CA GLY A 368 0.76 35.48 -30.40
C GLY A 368 2.07 35.64 -29.63
N GLY A 369 2.93 36.55 -30.05
CA GLY A 369 4.29 36.72 -29.59
C GLY A 369 5.27 35.71 -30.23
N ALA A 370 6.49 36.17 -30.50
CA ALA A 370 7.57 35.34 -30.99
C ALA A 370 8.68 35.23 -29.93
N TYR A 371 9.06 34.00 -29.61
CA TYR A 371 10.27 33.74 -28.85
C TYR A 371 11.48 34.04 -29.73
N VAL A 372 12.36 34.94 -29.27
CA VAL A 372 13.52 35.40 -30.03
C VAL A 372 14.81 34.81 -29.54
N ASN A 373 15.04 34.84 -28.21
CA ASN A 373 16.27 34.38 -27.60
C ASN A 373 16.12 34.23 -26.09
N ASP A 374 17.14 33.65 -25.45
CA ASP A 374 17.29 33.64 -23.99
C ASP A 374 18.28 34.74 -23.56
N THR A 375 18.05 35.31 -22.40
CA THR A 375 18.99 36.21 -21.71
C THR A 375 19.24 35.67 -20.29
N PHE A 376 20.47 35.92 -19.79
CA PHE A 376 20.86 35.54 -18.46
C PHE A 376 20.88 36.80 -17.56
N GLN A 377 19.94 36.87 -16.63
CA GLN A 377 19.84 37.97 -15.68
C GLN A 377 19.65 37.45 -14.25
N GLU A 378 20.36 38.04 -13.29
CA GLU A 378 20.24 37.72 -11.87
C GLU A 378 20.38 36.22 -11.55
N GLY A 379 21.27 35.53 -12.24
CA GLY A 379 21.48 34.08 -12.06
C GLY A 379 20.41 33.16 -12.68
N LYS A 380 19.50 33.70 -13.48
CA LYS A 380 18.39 32.94 -14.12
C LYS A 380 18.38 33.15 -15.61
N VAL A 381 18.05 32.09 -16.34
CA VAL A 381 17.76 32.17 -17.77
C VAL A 381 16.32 32.73 -17.94
N ARG A 382 16.20 33.82 -18.68
CA ARG A 382 14.92 34.45 -18.99
C ARG A 382 14.71 34.45 -20.50
N ARG A 383 13.52 34.04 -20.92
CA ARG A 383 13.13 34.04 -22.33
C ARG A 383 12.75 35.42 -22.77
N VAL A 384 13.21 35.83 -23.96
CA VAL A 384 12.86 37.10 -24.60
C VAL A 384 11.79 36.83 -25.64
N TYR A 385 10.66 37.51 -25.49
CA TYR A 385 9.54 37.49 -26.44
C TYR A 385 9.35 38.86 -27.03
N VAL A 386 9.04 38.90 -28.34
CA VAL A 386 8.58 40.11 -29.05
C VAL A 386 7.10 39.96 -29.34
N GLN A 387 6.32 40.97 -28.99
CA GLN A 387 4.88 40.97 -29.08
C GLN A 387 4.39 42.43 -29.17
N ALA A 388 3.21 42.67 -29.79
CA ALA A 388 2.59 43.97 -29.70
C ALA A 388 2.22 44.32 -28.26
N ASP A 389 2.15 45.61 -27.94
CA ASP A 389 1.72 46.07 -26.62
C ASP A 389 0.28 45.63 -26.32
N GLU A 390 -0.09 45.67 -25.06
CA GLU A 390 -1.37 45.14 -24.59
C GLU A 390 -2.57 45.88 -25.21
N VAL A 391 -2.46 47.19 -25.39
CA VAL A 391 -3.51 48.00 -26.00
C VAL A 391 -3.70 47.67 -27.48
N SER A 392 -2.60 47.44 -28.20
CA SER A 392 -2.64 47.15 -29.65
C SER A 392 -3.19 45.76 -29.97
N ARG A 393 -3.20 44.82 -29.04
CA ARG A 393 -3.75 43.46 -29.26
C ARG A 393 -5.04 43.16 -28.48
N ALA A 394 -5.56 44.14 -27.72
CA ALA A 394 -6.76 43.93 -26.90
C ALA A 394 -8.06 43.84 -27.74
N ASN A 395 -8.05 44.33 -28.96
CA ASN A 395 -9.26 44.45 -29.81
C ASN A 395 -8.96 44.05 -31.25
N PRO A 396 -9.81 43.21 -31.91
CA PRO A 396 -9.66 42.85 -33.33
C PRO A 396 -9.59 44.04 -34.31
N GLN A 397 -10.24 45.15 -34.00
CA GLN A 397 -10.19 46.36 -34.84
C GLN A 397 -8.75 46.93 -34.95
N ARG A 398 -7.85 46.58 -34.05
CA ARG A 398 -6.44 47.01 -34.11
C ARG A 398 -5.63 46.34 -35.22
N LEU A 399 -6.18 45.34 -35.94
CA LEU A 399 -5.56 44.80 -37.16
C LEU A 399 -5.20 45.89 -38.17
N SER A 400 -5.96 46.99 -38.23
CA SER A 400 -5.67 48.17 -39.08
C SER A 400 -4.40 48.94 -38.68
N ALA A 401 -3.89 48.73 -37.46
CA ALA A 401 -2.66 49.35 -36.97
C ALA A 401 -1.39 48.48 -37.15
N ILE A 402 -1.56 47.27 -37.67
CA ILE A 402 -0.45 46.34 -37.93
C ILE A 402 -0.26 46.25 -39.43
N TYR A 403 0.96 46.48 -39.90
CA TYR A 403 1.29 46.57 -41.31
C TYR A 403 2.25 45.46 -41.74
N VAL A 404 2.15 45.07 -43.00
CA VAL A 404 3.09 44.18 -43.68
C VAL A 404 3.54 44.82 -44.98
N ALA A 405 4.81 44.69 -45.32
CA ALA A 405 5.34 45.21 -46.56
C ALA A 405 4.93 44.31 -47.74
N ASN A 406 4.47 44.92 -48.83
CA ASN A 406 4.24 44.23 -50.11
C ASN A 406 5.55 44.10 -50.91
N ALA A 407 5.50 43.46 -52.07
CA ALA A 407 6.63 43.30 -52.97
C ALA A 407 7.28 44.61 -53.44
N LYS A 408 6.55 45.75 -53.36
CA LYS A 408 7.04 47.08 -53.70
C LYS A 408 7.57 47.87 -52.51
N GLY A 409 7.51 47.30 -51.28
CA GLY A 409 7.91 47.97 -50.05
C GLY A 409 6.82 48.87 -49.43
N GLU A 410 5.60 48.89 -50.00
CA GLU A 410 4.48 49.64 -49.44
C GLU A 410 3.93 48.93 -48.21
N GLN A 411 3.55 49.70 -47.19
CA GLN A 411 3.00 49.16 -45.93
C GLN A 411 1.49 48.98 -46.04
N ILE A 412 1.04 47.73 -46.06
CA ILE A 412 -0.38 47.38 -46.21
C ILE A 412 -0.90 46.94 -44.81
N PRO A 413 -2.00 47.52 -44.30
CA PRO A 413 -2.57 47.09 -43.04
C PRO A 413 -3.19 45.70 -43.14
N LEU A 414 -3.07 44.88 -42.10
CA LEU A 414 -3.60 43.51 -42.09
C LEU A 414 -5.13 43.46 -42.24
N SER A 415 -5.84 44.54 -41.90
CA SER A 415 -7.29 44.63 -42.04
C SER A 415 -7.80 44.62 -43.51
N GLU A 416 -6.92 44.85 -44.49
CA GLU A 416 -7.32 44.85 -45.90
C GLU A 416 -7.65 43.43 -46.41
N PHE A 417 -7.07 42.41 -45.82
CA PHE A 417 -7.23 41.02 -46.27
C PHE A 417 -7.52 40.03 -45.13
N PHE A 418 -7.56 40.47 -43.87
CA PHE A 418 -7.97 39.64 -42.73
C PHE A 418 -9.34 40.07 -42.19
N THR A 419 -10.28 39.15 -42.18
CA THR A 419 -11.59 39.35 -41.55
C THR A 419 -11.66 38.54 -40.26
N VAL A 420 -12.04 39.18 -39.14
CA VAL A 420 -12.11 38.54 -37.82
C VAL A 420 -13.55 38.25 -37.46
N ASN A 421 -13.88 36.99 -37.32
CA ASN A 421 -15.18 36.49 -36.91
C ASN A 421 -15.12 35.90 -35.49
N LYS A 422 -16.07 36.29 -34.62
CA LYS A 422 -16.22 35.66 -33.32
C LYS A 422 -16.81 34.27 -33.48
N THR A 423 -16.20 33.31 -32.82
CA THR A 423 -16.67 31.90 -32.77
C THR A 423 -16.47 31.34 -31.39
N VAL A 424 -16.97 30.14 -31.15
CA VAL A 424 -16.69 29.35 -29.96
C VAL A 424 -16.14 28.00 -30.38
N GLY A 425 -15.24 27.47 -29.59
CA GLY A 425 -14.63 26.18 -29.87
C GLY A 425 -13.82 25.68 -28.67
N PRO A 426 -13.33 24.46 -28.67
CA PRO A 426 -12.51 23.94 -27.58
C PRO A 426 -11.11 24.58 -27.61
N SER A 427 -10.55 24.80 -26.41
CA SER A 427 -9.15 25.22 -26.28
C SER A 427 -8.19 24.09 -26.64
N VAL A 428 -8.59 22.84 -26.31
CA VAL A 428 -7.83 21.61 -26.55
C VAL A 428 -8.81 20.50 -26.96
N ILE A 429 -8.46 19.72 -27.97
CA ILE A 429 -9.21 18.52 -28.38
C ILE A 429 -8.37 17.29 -27.99
N PRO A 430 -8.63 16.67 -26.84
CA PRO A 430 -7.87 15.51 -26.41
C PRO A 430 -8.15 14.29 -27.30
N HIS A 431 -7.13 13.47 -27.52
CA HIS A 431 -7.25 12.16 -28.15
C HIS A 431 -6.65 11.11 -27.24
N PHE A 432 -7.30 9.95 -27.17
CA PHE A 432 -6.81 8.79 -26.46
C PHE A 432 -6.94 7.56 -27.38
N ASN A 433 -5.86 6.83 -27.57
CA ASN A 433 -5.80 5.70 -28.50
C ASN A 433 -6.32 6.06 -29.90
N LEU A 434 -5.96 7.24 -30.40
CA LEU A 434 -6.37 7.81 -31.70
C LEU A 434 -7.84 8.26 -31.80
N TYR A 435 -8.67 8.03 -30.81
CA TYR A 435 -10.05 8.53 -30.77
C TYR A 435 -10.11 9.88 -30.05
N ARG A 436 -11.01 10.76 -30.49
CA ARG A 436 -11.35 11.94 -29.69
C ARG A 436 -11.84 11.47 -28.33
N SER A 437 -11.39 12.11 -27.28
CA SER A 437 -11.72 11.67 -25.92
C SER A 437 -12.12 12.83 -25.01
N ILE A 438 -12.97 12.52 -24.05
CA ILE A 438 -13.27 13.40 -22.91
C ILE A 438 -12.95 12.63 -21.65
N LYS A 439 -12.02 13.17 -20.85
CA LYS A 439 -11.68 12.61 -19.55
C LYS A 439 -12.75 13.01 -18.54
N ILE A 440 -13.24 12.01 -17.80
CA ILE A 440 -14.19 12.14 -16.71
C ILE A 440 -13.53 11.62 -15.46
N ASP A 441 -13.30 12.49 -14.50
CA ASP A 441 -12.72 12.18 -13.20
C ASP A 441 -13.81 12.08 -12.14
N GLY A 442 -13.62 11.23 -11.15
CA GLY A 442 -14.55 11.10 -10.02
C GLY A 442 -13.95 10.33 -8.88
N THR A 443 -14.58 10.41 -7.72
CA THR A 443 -14.15 9.69 -6.51
C THR A 443 -15.27 8.78 -6.02
N PRO A 444 -14.95 7.67 -5.30
CA PRO A 444 -15.96 6.93 -4.56
C PRO A 444 -16.54 7.78 -3.43
N ASN A 445 -17.80 7.57 -3.10
CA ASN A 445 -18.43 8.14 -1.92
C ASN A 445 -17.88 7.49 -0.65
N GLU A 446 -17.97 8.16 0.50
CA GLU A 446 -17.52 7.62 1.79
C GLU A 446 -18.09 6.20 2.04
N GLY A 447 -17.22 5.27 2.43
CA GLY A 447 -17.57 3.88 2.66
C GLY A 447 -17.55 2.98 1.43
N ASN A 448 -17.35 3.53 0.23
CA ASN A 448 -17.23 2.75 -1.01
C ASN A 448 -15.75 2.66 -1.45
N SER A 449 -15.43 1.60 -2.20
CA SER A 449 -14.10 1.38 -2.73
C SER A 449 -13.94 1.91 -4.16
N SER A 450 -12.68 2.06 -4.61
CA SER A 450 -12.36 2.39 -6.01
C SER A 450 -12.91 1.36 -6.99
N GLY A 451 -12.86 0.06 -6.65
CA GLY A 451 -13.42 -1.00 -7.48
C GLY A 451 -14.95 -0.91 -7.61
N GLN A 452 -15.65 -0.51 -6.55
CA GLN A 452 -17.09 -0.25 -6.62
C GLN A 452 -17.40 0.97 -7.51
N ALA A 453 -16.61 2.04 -7.40
CA ALA A 453 -16.77 3.21 -8.24
C ALA A 453 -16.53 2.92 -9.72
N ILE A 454 -15.49 2.15 -10.06
CA ILE A 454 -15.23 1.66 -11.41
C ILE A 454 -16.40 0.82 -11.94
N GLY A 455 -16.93 -0.07 -11.08
CA GLY A 455 -18.10 -0.90 -11.43
C GLY A 455 -19.36 -0.07 -11.69
N ALA A 456 -19.66 0.90 -10.83
CA ALA A 456 -20.81 1.79 -10.97
C ALA A 456 -20.70 2.66 -12.23
N MET A 457 -19.54 3.26 -12.49
CA MET A 457 -19.31 4.05 -13.69
C MET A 457 -19.46 3.24 -14.97
N LYS A 458 -18.94 2.00 -14.98
CA LYS A 458 -19.13 1.06 -16.07
C LYS A 458 -20.61 0.74 -16.28
N GLN A 459 -21.34 0.46 -15.22
CA GLN A 459 -22.78 0.15 -15.27
C GLN A 459 -23.58 1.33 -15.83
N ILE A 460 -23.28 2.56 -15.43
CA ILE A 460 -23.93 3.76 -15.96
C ILE A 460 -23.72 3.88 -17.48
N PHE A 461 -22.48 3.64 -17.93
CA PHE A 461 -22.18 3.68 -19.36
C PHE A 461 -22.91 2.55 -20.13
N ASP A 462 -22.86 1.31 -19.61
CA ASP A 462 -23.48 0.14 -20.27
C ASP A 462 -25.02 0.23 -20.31
N THR A 463 -25.64 0.87 -19.32
CA THR A 463 -27.09 1.07 -19.25
C THR A 463 -27.55 2.21 -20.16
N GLY A 464 -26.70 3.18 -20.43
CA GLY A 464 -26.96 4.28 -21.34
C GLY A 464 -26.86 3.84 -22.81
N SER A 465 -27.73 4.34 -23.66
CA SER A 465 -27.71 4.02 -25.10
C SER A 465 -26.76 4.95 -25.86
N TYR A 466 -25.46 4.86 -25.62
CA TYR A 466 -24.43 5.68 -26.26
C TYR A 466 -23.88 5.02 -27.52
N GLN A 467 -24.68 4.99 -28.61
CA GLN A 467 -24.28 4.34 -29.87
C GLN A 467 -23.05 5.02 -30.48
N GLY A 468 -22.05 4.21 -30.86
CA GLY A 468 -20.80 4.72 -31.45
C GLY A 468 -19.84 5.39 -30.48
N LEU A 469 -20.16 5.41 -29.19
CA LEU A 469 -19.22 5.80 -28.14
C LEU A 469 -18.62 4.57 -27.46
N GLY A 470 -17.36 4.68 -27.09
CA GLY A 470 -16.67 3.67 -26.30
C GLY A 470 -16.07 4.30 -25.04
N PHE A 471 -15.44 3.48 -24.23
CA PHE A 471 -14.69 3.96 -23.10
C PHE A 471 -13.41 3.17 -22.87
N ASP A 472 -12.48 3.76 -22.13
CA ASP A 472 -11.29 3.09 -21.60
C ASP A 472 -10.96 3.69 -20.23
N TRP A 473 -10.10 3.01 -19.49
CA TRP A 473 -9.62 3.46 -18.20
C TRP A 473 -8.19 4.02 -18.32
N THR A 474 -7.89 5.07 -17.56
CA THR A 474 -6.54 5.66 -17.48
C THR A 474 -6.07 5.75 -16.04
N GLY A 475 -4.83 6.20 -15.86
CA GLY A 475 -4.25 6.36 -14.54
C GLY A 475 -4.29 5.09 -13.70
N ILE A 476 -4.57 5.28 -12.44
CA ILE A 476 -4.66 4.19 -11.44
C ILE A 476 -5.80 3.21 -11.74
N SER A 477 -6.92 3.67 -12.32
CA SER A 477 -8.06 2.83 -12.64
C SER A 477 -7.74 1.76 -13.67
N ARG A 478 -6.90 2.08 -14.66
CA ARG A 478 -6.42 1.11 -15.64
C ARG A 478 -5.60 -0.01 -15.00
N GLU A 479 -4.73 0.35 -14.07
CA GLU A 479 -3.90 -0.63 -13.38
C GLU A 479 -4.74 -1.47 -12.41
N GLU A 480 -5.75 -0.89 -11.77
CA GLU A 480 -6.70 -1.62 -10.91
C GLU A 480 -7.47 -2.68 -11.69
N VAL A 481 -8.03 -2.33 -12.84
CA VAL A 481 -8.76 -3.28 -13.72
C VAL A 481 -7.84 -4.41 -14.19
N LYS A 482 -6.59 -4.09 -14.58
CA LYS A 482 -5.60 -5.10 -14.97
C LYS A 482 -5.20 -6.00 -13.81
N ALA A 483 -4.91 -5.43 -12.64
CA ALA A 483 -4.48 -6.18 -11.46
C ALA A 483 -5.57 -7.13 -10.97
N GLY A 484 -6.84 -6.69 -11.00
CA GLY A 484 -7.96 -7.52 -10.57
C GLY A 484 -8.08 -8.84 -11.33
N SER A 485 -7.75 -8.86 -12.62
CA SER A 485 -7.76 -10.08 -13.45
C SER A 485 -6.62 -11.05 -13.12
N LEU A 486 -5.49 -10.55 -12.61
CA LEU A 486 -4.29 -11.34 -12.31
C LEU A 486 -4.28 -11.90 -10.88
N ALA A 487 -5.02 -11.32 -9.96
CA ALA A 487 -5.01 -11.70 -8.55
C ALA A 487 -5.31 -13.19 -8.33
N VAL A 488 -6.33 -13.72 -8.99
CA VAL A 488 -6.73 -15.14 -8.88
C VAL A 488 -5.60 -16.06 -9.37
N VAL A 489 -4.94 -15.70 -10.46
CA VAL A 489 -3.83 -16.48 -11.02
C VAL A 489 -2.64 -16.49 -10.06
N ILE A 490 -2.30 -15.34 -9.48
CA ILE A 490 -1.20 -15.20 -8.51
C ILE A 490 -1.48 -16.06 -7.26
N PHE A 491 -2.71 -16.04 -6.74
CA PHE A 491 -3.11 -16.88 -5.62
C PHE A 491 -2.99 -18.38 -5.94
N ALA A 492 -3.49 -18.80 -7.09
CA ALA A 492 -3.41 -20.20 -7.51
C ALA A 492 -1.95 -20.65 -7.67
N LEU A 493 -1.12 -19.84 -8.31
CA LEU A 493 0.32 -20.11 -8.44
C LEU A 493 1.04 -20.14 -7.09
N GLY A 494 0.68 -19.26 -6.15
CA GLY A 494 1.23 -19.25 -4.79
C GLY A 494 0.92 -20.53 -4.04
N ILE A 495 -0.34 -21.00 -4.07
CA ILE A 495 -0.75 -22.27 -3.47
C ILE A 495 -0.04 -23.45 -4.14
N LEU A 496 0.04 -23.47 -5.48
CA LEU A 496 0.73 -24.51 -6.22
C LEU A 496 2.22 -24.57 -5.88
N ALA A 497 2.89 -23.42 -5.82
CA ALA A 497 4.31 -23.35 -5.48
C ALA A 497 4.57 -23.92 -4.08
N VAL A 498 3.76 -23.53 -3.09
CA VAL A 498 3.88 -24.07 -1.71
C VAL A 498 3.61 -25.56 -1.69
N PHE A 499 2.59 -26.03 -2.41
CA PHE A 499 2.29 -27.46 -2.53
C PHE A 499 3.48 -28.24 -3.09
N LEU A 500 4.07 -27.78 -4.20
CA LEU A 500 5.20 -28.45 -4.85
C LEU A 500 6.45 -28.50 -3.95
N VAL A 501 6.76 -27.38 -3.27
CA VAL A 501 7.90 -27.32 -2.34
C VAL A 501 7.70 -28.27 -1.17
N LEU A 502 6.50 -28.28 -0.58
CA LEU A 502 6.18 -29.22 0.52
C LEU A 502 6.18 -30.68 0.03
N SER A 503 5.66 -30.97 -1.16
CA SER A 503 5.68 -32.32 -1.73
C SER A 503 7.09 -32.83 -1.95
N ALA A 504 8.00 -31.96 -2.41
CA ALA A 504 9.41 -32.29 -2.55
C ALA A 504 10.11 -32.49 -1.20
N GLN A 505 9.71 -31.72 -0.17
CA GLN A 505 10.29 -31.82 1.17
C GLN A 505 9.86 -33.07 1.93
N TYR A 506 8.58 -33.45 1.79
CA TYR A 506 8.01 -34.61 2.51
C TYR A 506 8.06 -35.91 1.69
N GLU A 507 8.51 -35.87 0.44
CA GLU A 507 8.44 -37.02 -0.48
C GLU A 507 7.03 -37.67 -0.50
N SER A 508 6.00 -36.84 -0.33
CA SER A 508 4.60 -37.22 -0.19
C SER A 508 3.70 -36.16 -0.83
N TYR A 509 2.57 -36.58 -1.41
CA TYR A 509 1.53 -35.66 -1.87
C TYR A 509 0.41 -35.44 -0.84
N THR A 510 0.31 -36.29 0.17
CA THR A 510 -0.77 -36.23 1.17
C THR A 510 -0.47 -35.27 2.31
N ASP A 511 0.76 -35.26 2.79
CA ASP A 511 1.15 -34.39 3.90
C ASP A 511 1.06 -32.88 3.55
N PRO A 512 1.45 -32.43 2.33
CA PRO A 512 1.19 -31.07 1.89
C PRO A 512 -0.29 -30.67 1.86
N ILE A 513 -1.19 -31.59 1.51
CA ILE A 513 -2.64 -31.33 1.52
C ILE A 513 -3.11 -31.06 2.97
N ILE A 514 -2.67 -31.85 3.93
CA ILE A 514 -2.98 -31.63 5.36
C ILE A 514 -2.54 -30.23 5.81
N ILE A 515 -1.36 -29.80 5.38
CA ILE A 515 -0.81 -28.50 5.72
C ILE A 515 -1.61 -27.37 5.06
N LEU A 516 -1.90 -27.50 3.76
CA LEU A 516 -2.60 -26.48 2.99
C LEU A 516 -4.06 -26.31 3.41
N LEU A 517 -4.70 -27.33 3.99
CA LEU A 517 -6.05 -27.21 4.54
C LEU A 517 -6.15 -26.21 5.72
N THR A 518 -5.03 -25.78 6.29
CA THR A 518 -5.01 -24.70 7.28
C THR A 518 -5.09 -23.32 6.67
N VAL A 519 -4.75 -23.15 5.40
CA VAL A 519 -4.73 -21.85 4.71
C VAL A 519 -6.11 -21.16 4.71
N PRO A 520 -7.23 -21.81 4.38
CA PRO A 520 -8.54 -21.18 4.45
C PRO A 520 -8.90 -20.59 5.81
N THR A 521 -8.44 -21.22 6.91
CA THR A 521 -8.69 -20.69 8.25
C THR A 521 -7.90 -19.40 8.53
N ALA A 522 -6.67 -19.31 8.01
CA ALA A 522 -5.88 -18.09 8.06
C ALA A 522 -6.51 -16.97 7.23
N LEU A 523 -6.95 -17.30 6.02
CA LEU A 523 -7.62 -16.33 5.14
C LEU A 523 -8.91 -15.80 5.79
N LEU A 524 -9.70 -16.67 6.43
CA LEU A 524 -10.90 -16.24 7.16
C LEU A 524 -10.54 -15.23 8.27
N GLY A 525 -9.51 -15.55 9.07
CA GLY A 525 -9.04 -14.64 10.11
C GLY A 525 -8.62 -13.28 9.56
N ALA A 526 -7.85 -13.28 8.49
CA ALA A 526 -7.41 -12.07 7.81
C ALA A 526 -8.60 -11.22 7.31
N LEU A 527 -9.57 -11.84 6.65
CA LEU A 527 -10.76 -11.16 6.12
C LEU A 527 -11.66 -10.61 7.23
N VAL A 528 -11.82 -11.34 8.33
CA VAL A 528 -12.61 -10.87 9.50
C VAL A 528 -11.96 -9.63 10.12
N PHE A 529 -10.63 -9.62 10.29
CA PHE A 529 -9.94 -8.45 10.84
C PHE A 529 -9.95 -7.26 9.85
N LEU A 530 -9.75 -7.51 8.58
CA LEU A 530 -9.78 -6.48 7.53
C LEU A 530 -11.18 -5.84 7.44
N GLY A 531 -12.23 -6.66 7.35
CA GLY A 531 -13.61 -6.20 7.29
C GLY A 531 -14.07 -5.55 8.60
N GLY A 532 -13.64 -6.08 9.76
CA GLY A 532 -13.91 -5.49 11.07
C GLY A 532 -13.30 -4.10 11.27
N ALA A 533 -12.16 -3.84 10.60
CA ALA A 533 -11.54 -2.52 10.55
C ALA A 533 -12.13 -1.58 9.48
N GLY A 534 -13.12 -2.05 8.70
CA GLY A 534 -13.73 -1.27 7.61
C GLY A 534 -12.79 -1.02 6.43
N GLN A 535 -11.74 -1.83 6.28
CA GLN A 535 -10.80 -1.69 5.18
C GLN A 535 -11.20 -2.54 3.97
N VAL A 536 -10.80 -2.06 2.79
CA VAL A 536 -11.04 -2.75 1.51
C VAL A 536 -9.94 -3.79 1.24
N LEU A 537 -10.24 -4.78 0.39
CA LEU A 537 -9.27 -5.75 -0.08
C LEU A 537 -8.36 -5.12 -1.14
N ASN A 538 -7.43 -4.30 -0.70
CA ASN A 538 -6.45 -3.62 -1.53
C ASN A 538 -5.25 -4.53 -1.87
N ILE A 539 -4.33 -4.04 -2.72
CA ILE A 539 -3.17 -4.82 -3.17
C ILE A 539 -2.26 -5.25 -2.00
N TYR A 540 -2.10 -4.41 -0.97
CA TYR A 540 -1.29 -4.73 0.21
C TYR A 540 -1.93 -5.83 1.05
N ALA A 541 -3.26 -5.79 1.20
CA ALA A 541 -4.01 -6.87 1.83
C ALA A 541 -3.87 -8.17 1.03
N GLN A 542 -3.96 -8.13 -0.30
CA GLN A 542 -3.76 -9.30 -1.17
C GLN A 542 -2.35 -9.89 -1.04
N VAL A 543 -1.30 -9.06 -1.02
CA VAL A 543 0.08 -9.49 -0.75
C VAL A 543 0.17 -10.15 0.64
N GLY A 544 -0.48 -9.56 1.65
CA GLY A 544 -0.57 -10.14 2.99
C GLY A 544 -1.25 -11.52 3.00
N LEU A 545 -2.32 -11.71 2.23
CA LEU A 545 -2.99 -13.00 2.10
C LEU A 545 -2.07 -14.06 1.46
N VAL A 546 -1.30 -13.70 0.43
CA VAL A 546 -0.32 -14.61 -0.18
C VAL A 546 0.79 -14.97 0.83
N MET A 547 1.29 -13.98 1.58
CA MET A 547 2.27 -14.22 2.65
C MET A 547 1.73 -15.18 3.72
N LEU A 548 0.44 -15.09 4.07
CA LEU A 548 -0.19 -15.97 5.05
C LEU A 548 -0.22 -17.43 4.62
N ILE A 549 -0.21 -17.76 3.33
CA ILE A 549 -0.14 -19.15 2.85
C ILE A 549 1.11 -19.82 3.42
N GLY A 550 2.26 -19.13 3.36
CA GLY A 550 3.51 -19.65 3.93
C GLY A 550 3.52 -19.65 5.47
N LEU A 551 3.06 -18.56 6.10
CA LEU A 551 3.10 -18.40 7.55
C LEU A 551 2.14 -19.38 8.27
N ALA A 552 0.92 -19.56 7.76
CA ALA A 552 -0.06 -20.47 8.34
C ALA A 552 0.39 -21.92 8.24
N GLY A 553 1.02 -22.31 7.13
CA GLY A 553 1.60 -23.63 6.93
C GLY A 553 2.68 -23.98 7.94
N GLY A 554 3.46 -23.01 8.41
CA GLY A 554 4.58 -23.23 9.33
C GLY A 554 4.20 -23.93 10.64
N ASN A 555 3.04 -23.58 11.22
CA ASN A 555 2.53 -24.24 12.42
C ASN A 555 2.10 -25.70 12.15
N ALA A 556 1.47 -25.94 11.02
CA ALA A 556 1.04 -27.27 10.61
C ALA A 556 2.23 -28.19 10.30
N ILE A 557 3.27 -27.66 9.65
CA ILE A 557 4.53 -28.34 9.35
C ILE A 557 5.13 -28.95 10.64
N LEU A 558 5.22 -28.15 11.71
CA LEU A 558 5.79 -28.61 12.98
C LEU A 558 5.03 -29.79 13.60
N ILE A 559 3.70 -29.82 13.44
CA ILE A 559 2.86 -30.90 13.97
C ILE A 559 2.98 -32.14 13.09
N VAL A 560 2.85 -31.99 11.77
CA VAL A 560 2.87 -33.11 10.82
C VAL A 560 4.23 -33.81 10.80
N ASP A 561 5.34 -33.04 10.80
CA ASP A 561 6.69 -33.59 10.83
C ASP A 561 6.93 -34.49 12.05
N LEU A 562 6.57 -34.03 13.27
CA LEU A 562 6.73 -34.82 14.45
C LEU A 562 5.75 -36.02 14.50
N ALA A 563 4.55 -35.87 13.95
CA ALA A 563 3.59 -36.97 13.85
C ALA A 563 4.11 -38.08 12.93
N ASN A 564 4.67 -37.74 11.78
CA ASN A 564 5.29 -38.69 10.84
C ASN A 564 6.49 -39.40 11.49
N GLN A 565 7.34 -38.66 12.24
CA GLN A 565 8.45 -39.27 12.98
C GLN A 565 7.95 -40.30 13.99
N LYS A 566 6.85 -40.02 14.73
CA LYS A 566 6.26 -40.94 15.69
C LYS A 566 5.60 -42.15 15.03
N MET A 567 4.97 -41.99 13.90
CA MET A 567 4.44 -43.11 13.12
C MET A 567 5.55 -44.03 12.62
N ALA A 568 6.69 -43.48 12.21
CA ALA A 568 7.85 -44.26 11.82
C ALA A 568 8.45 -45.07 12.99
N GLU A 569 8.24 -44.62 14.25
CA GLU A 569 8.58 -45.37 15.46
C GLU A 569 7.54 -46.47 15.81
N GLY A 570 6.50 -46.65 15.00
CA GLY A 570 5.47 -47.69 15.23
C GLY A 570 4.29 -47.22 16.09
N VAL A 571 4.12 -45.92 16.32
CA VAL A 571 2.98 -45.37 17.06
C VAL A 571 1.80 -45.18 16.14
N SER A 572 0.56 -45.43 16.59
CA SER A 572 -0.65 -45.21 15.81
C SER A 572 -0.82 -43.73 15.42
N ALA A 573 -1.47 -43.45 14.27
CA ALA A 573 -1.70 -42.08 13.79
C ALA A 573 -2.41 -41.20 14.83
N LEU A 574 -3.33 -41.76 15.63
CA LEU A 574 -4.04 -41.01 16.66
C LEU A 574 -3.10 -40.58 17.81
N GLU A 575 -2.30 -41.50 18.33
CA GLU A 575 -1.36 -41.19 19.42
C GLU A 575 -0.19 -40.33 18.94
N ALA A 576 0.27 -40.53 17.69
CA ALA A 576 1.28 -39.70 17.05
C ALA A 576 0.82 -38.24 16.91
N ALA A 577 -0.40 -38.03 16.40
CA ALA A 577 -1.00 -36.70 16.29
C ALA A 577 -1.17 -36.00 17.65
N LYS A 578 -1.64 -36.76 18.65
CA LYS A 578 -1.85 -36.26 20.01
C LYS A 578 -0.54 -35.88 20.70
N PHE A 579 0.48 -36.71 20.57
CA PHE A 579 1.81 -36.45 21.09
C PHE A 579 2.45 -35.23 20.43
N SER A 580 2.39 -35.15 19.09
CA SER A 580 2.92 -34.04 18.29
C SER A 580 2.30 -32.72 18.67
N ALA A 581 0.96 -32.64 18.71
CA ALA A 581 0.24 -31.42 19.02
C ALA A 581 0.58 -30.90 20.43
N LYS A 582 0.66 -31.78 21.42
CA LYS A 582 1.07 -31.41 22.79
C LYS A 582 2.53 -30.92 22.84
N SER A 583 3.46 -31.68 22.25
CA SER A 583 4.89 -31.38 22.30
C SER A 583 5.24 -30.09 21.53
N ARG A 584 4.53 -29.79 20.46
CA ARG A 584 4.77 -28.61 19.59
C ARG A 584 3.98 -27.36 20.00
N LEU A 585 3.05 -27.49 20.94
CA LEU A 585 2.22 -26.34 21.36
C LEU A 585 3.07 -25.15 21.83
N ARG A 586 4.09 -25.40 22.67
CA ARG A 586 4.95 -24.33 23.18
C ARG A 586 5.76 -23.61 22.08
N PRO A 587 6.51 -24.31 21.21
CA PRO A 587 7.19 -23.72 20.07
C PRO A 587 6.23 -22.92 19.16
N ILE A 588 5.05 -23.45 18.84
CA ILE A 588 4.05 -22.79 18.00
C ILE A 588 3.57 -21.49 18.64
N LEU A 589 3.23 -21.50 19.92
CA LEU A 589 2.80 -20.28 20.62
C LEU A 589 3.92 -19.24 20.71
N MET A 590 5.18 -19.67 20.92
CA MET A 590 6.32 -18.75 20.97
C MET A 590 6.55 -18.05 19.61
N THR A 591 6.53 -18.80 18.53
CA THR A 591 6.69 -18.22 17.17
C THR A 591 5.49 -17.33 16.80
N ALA A 592 4.27 -17.76 17.12
CA ALA A 592 3.06 -17.00 16.85
C ALA A 592 3.04 -15.66 17.61
N ILE A 593 3.32 -15.67 18.92
CA ILE A 593 3.35 -14.43 19.72
C ILE A 593 4.43 -13.48 19.20
N SER A 594 5.61 -13.99 18.87
CA SER A 594 6.69 -13.18 18.29
C SER A 594 6.27 -12.52 16.99
N SER A 595 5.67 -13.29 16.07
CA SER A 595 5.19 -12.77 14.79
C SER A 595 4.01 -11.80 14.94
N LEU A 596 3.04 -12.11 15.81
CA LEU A 596 1.92 -11.22 16.11
C LEU A 596 2.40 -9.87 16.66
N THR A 597 3.39 -9.89 17.56
CA THR A 597 4.01 -8.67 18.09
C THR A 597 4.70 -7.87 16.96
N GLY A 598 5.29 -8.55 15.97
CA GLY A 598 5.88 -7.91 14.78
C GLY A 598 4.87 -7.22 13.87
N PHE A 599 3.62 -7.72 13.79
CA PHE A 599 2.56 -7.06 13.01
C PHE A 599 1.88 -5.90 13.73
N LEU A 600 1.98 -5.83 15.06
CA LEU A 600 1.32 -4.80 15.86
C LEU A 600 1.73 -3.37 15.47
N PRO A 601 3.04 -3.03 15.28
CA PRO A 601 3.43 -1.70 14.82
C PRO A 601 2.86 -1.35 13.45
N LEU A 602 2.73 -2.32 12.53
CA LEU A 602 2.13 -2.11 11.21
C LEU A 602 0.65 -1.77 11.32
N MET A 603 -0.09 -2.43 12.22
CA MET A 603 -1.51 -2.12 12.46
C MET A 603 -1.73 -0.71 13.02
N LEU A 604 -0.78 -0.21 13.82
CA LEU A 604 -0.84 1.08 14.51
C LEU A 604 -0.07 2.18 13.78
N ALA A 605 0.35 1.94 12.54
CA ALA A 605 1.10 2.90 11.76
C ALA A 605 0.33 4.21 11.57
N SER A 606 1.04 5.33 11.58
CA SER A 606 0.53 6.68 11.35
C SER A 606 1.43 7.41 10.35
N GLY A 607 0.93 8.45 9.70
CA GLY A 607 1.65 9.21 8.70
C GLY A 607 1.50 8.66 7.27
N ALA A 608 2.42 9.05 6.40
CA ALA A 608 2.42 8.60 5.01
C ALA A 608 2.61 7.07 4.91
N GLY A 609 1.82 6.40 4.09
CA GLY A 609 1.84 4.95 3.94
C GLY A 609 1.17 4.17 5.09
N ALA A 610 0.55 4.85 6.03
CA ALA A 610 -0.09 4.22 7.19
C ALA A 610 -1.21 3.26 6.79
N GLN A 611 -2.01 3.61 5.80
CA GLN A 611 -3.13 2.79 5.35
C GLN A 611 -2.65 1.48 4.70
N SER A 612 -1.59 1.56 3.90
CA SER A 612 -0.95 0.40 3.28
C SER A 612 -0.33 -0.54 4.31
N GLN A 613 0.41 0.02 5.28
CA GLN A 613 1.01 -0.74 6.38
C GLN A 613 -0.05 -1.38 7.27
N SER A 614 -1.11 -0.63 7.62
CA SER A 614 -2.22 -1.11 8.43
C SER A 614 -2.97 -2.26 7.75
N SER A 615 -3.21 -2.18 6.44
CA SER A 615 -3.85 -3.27 5.67
C SER A 615 -3.03 -4.55 5.74
N LEU A 616 -1.71 -4.47 5.52
CA LEU A 616 -0.80 -5.61 5.62
C LEU A 616 -0.73 -6.14 7.07
N GLY A 617 -0.65 -5.24 8.04
CA GLY A 617 -0.61 -5.57 9.48
C GLY A 617 -1.87 -6.29 9.95
N LEU A 618 -3.07 -5.80 9.58
CA LEU A 618 -4.36 -6.41 9.92
C LEU A 618 -4.51 -7.81 9.34
N VAL A 619 -4.15 -7.99 8.07
CA VAL A 619 -4.17 -9.28 7.39
C VAL A 619 -3.21 -10.25 8.07
N GLY A 620 -1.95 -9.84 8.29
CA GLY A 620 -0.93 -10.68 8.92
C GLY A 620 -1.30 -11.05 10.35
N PHE A 621 -1.71 -10.09 11.16
CA PHE A 621 -2.11 -10.30 12.55
C PHE A 621 -3.36 -11.18 12.65
N GLY A 622 -4.46 -10.80 11.98
CA GLY A 622 -5.72 -11.51 12.06
C GLY A 622 -5.63 -12.92 11.50
N GLY A 623 -4.96 -13.08 10.35
CA GLY A 623 -4.76 -14.39 9.74
C GLY A 623 -3.91 -15.31 10.59
N LEU A 624 -2.78 -14.83 11.09
CA LEU A 624 -1.89 -15.63 11.92
C LEU A 624 -2.51 -15.97 13.29
N LEU A 625 -3.25 -15.03 13.89
CA LEU A 625 -3.95 -15.27 15.15
C LEU A 625 -4.94 -16.42 15.02
N VAL A 626 -5.85 -16.33 14.04
CA VAL A 626 -6.87 -17.36 13.82
C VAL A 626 -6.23 -18.68 13.38
N ALA A 627 -5.26 -18.61 12.45
CA ALA A 627 -4.52 -19.81 12.02
C ALA A 627 -3.84 -20.52 13.19
N THR A 628 -3.18 -19.80 14.09
CA THR A 628 -2.47 -20.41 15.21
C THR A 628 -3.42 -21.18 16.14
N PHE A 629 -4.55 -20.57 16.50
CA PHE A 629 -5.51 -21.23 17.38
C PHE A 629 -6.22 -22.40 16.70
N LEU A 630 -6.63 -22.22 15.45
CA LEU A 630 -7.35 -23.28 14.73
C LEU A 630 -6.42 -24.40 14.28
N SER A 631 -5.22 -24.10 13.75
CA SER A 631 -4.31 -25.14 13.25
C SER A 631 -3.87 -26.10 14.35
N THR A 632 -3.62 -25.62 15.58
CA THR A 632 -3.24 -26.49 16.71
C THR A 632 -4.31 -27.53 17.04
N LEU A 633 -5.59 -27.25 16.78
CA LEU A 633 -6.70 -28.16 17.02
C LEU A 633 -7.09 -28.97 15.79
N VAL A 634 -7.07 -28.35 14.62
CA VAL A 634 -7.60 -28.90 13.37
C VAL A 634 -6.58 -29.81 12.67
N VAL A 635 -5.29 -29.43 12.65
CA VAL A 635 -4.23 -30.22 11.99
C VAL A 635 -4.12 -31.65 12.54
N PRO A 636 -4.15 -31.89 13.88
CA PRO A 636 -4.13 -33.26 14.41
C PRO A 636 -5.32 -34.10 13.95
N VAL A 637 -6.52 -33.49 13.81
CA VAL A 637 -7.71 -34.17 13.30
C VAL A 637 -7.55 -34.53 11.83
N PHE A 638 -7.09 -33.59 11.01
CA PHE A 638 -6.80 -33.84 9.60
C PHE A 638 -5.80 -34.93 9.38
N TYR A 639 -4.72 -34.88 10.13
CA TYR A 639 -3.68 -35.90 10.07
C TYR A 639 -4.27 -37.31 10.29
N VAL A 640 -5.06 -37.47 11.36
CA VAL A 640 -5.68 -38.74 11.68
C VAL A 640 -6.71 -39.17 10.63
N VAL A 641 -7.54 -38.24 10.12
CA VAL A 641 -8.53 -38.54 9.07
C VAL A 641 -7.84 -38.95 7.77
N MET A 642 -6.82 -38.20 7.34
CA MET A 642 -6.10 -38.50 6.08
C MET A 642 -5.36 -39.85 6.17
N LYS A 643 -4.65 -40.11 7.27
CA LYS A 643 -3.97 -41.39 7.48
C LYS A 643 -4.97 -42.57 7.58
N SER A 644 -6.17 -42.31 8.14
CA SER A 644 -7.25 -43.33 8.17
C SER A 644 -7.81 -43.61 6.76
N LEU A 645 -7.99 -42.59 5.93
CA LEU A 645 -8.47 -42.76 4.55
C LEU A 645 -7.47 -43.50 3.66
N LEU A 646 -6.18 -43.37 3.97
CA LEU A 646 -5.10 -44.09 3.24
C LEU A 646 -4.83 -45.50 3.77
N GLY A 647 -5.52 -45.95 4.81
CA GLY A 647 -5.28 -47.24 5.43
C GLY A 647 -4.01 -47.32 6.29
N GLU A 648 -3.40 -46.17 6.61
CA GLU A 648 -2.15 -46.05 7.38
C GLU A 648 -2.41 -45.75 8.88
N ALA A 649 -3.63 -45.85 9.34
CA ALA A 649 -4.01 -45.42 10.71
C ALA A 649 -3.49 -46.30 11.84
N GLU A 650 -3.23 -47.59 11.58
CA GLU A 650 -2.78 -48.55 12.55
C GLU A 650 -1.26 -48.65 12.61
N ALA A 651 -0.72 -48.93 13.78
CA ALA A 651 0.72 -49.16 13.97
C ALA A 651 1.16 -50.38 13.17
N LYS A 652 2.08 -50.23 12.22
CA LYS A 652 2.74 -51.37 11.59
C LYS A 652 3.60 -52.05 12.68
N PRO A 653 3.46 -53.37 12.90
CA PRO A 653 4.28 -54.05 13.87
C PRO A 653 5.76 -53.96 13.46
N ALA A 654 6.62 -53.66 14.41
CA ALA A 654 8.06 -53.37 14.19
C ALA A 654 8.85 -54.51 13.49
N VAL A 655 8.24 -55.66 13.26
CA VAL A 655 8.84 -56.85 12.66
C VAL A 655 8.84 -56.82 11.14
N GLU A 656 7.92 -56.06 10.46
CA GLU A 656 7.88 -56.05 8.99
C GLU A 656 8.87 -55.05 8.36
N ALA A 657 9.31 -54.04 9.09
CA ALA A 657 10.29 -53.06 8.60
C ALA A 657 11.71 -53.65 8.40
N SER A 658 12.01 -54.81 8.99
CA SER A 658 13.29 -55.51 8.78
C SER A 658 13.27 -56.53 7.64
N ALA A 659 12.09 -56.89 7.13
CA ALA A 659 11.94 -57.83 6.02
C ALA A 659 11.93 -57.18 4.61
N GLU A 660 11.57 -55.87 4.50
CA GLU A 660 11.68 -55.10 3.26
C GLU A 660 13.07 -54.50 3.01
N ALA A 661 13.98 -54.62 3.99
CA ALA A 661 15.36 -54.08 3.94
C ALA A 661 16.43 -55.19 3.73
N SER A 662 16.05 -56.46 3.52
CA SER A 662 16.98 -57.56 3.23
C SER A 662 16.98 -57.95 1.75
#